data_4c768d2ae6044fc91ed0982fbd508d60
#
_entry.id   4c768d2ae6044fc91ed0982fbd508d60
#
_cell.length_a   1.000
_cell.length_b   1.000
_cell.length_c   1.000
_cell.angle_alpha   90.00
_cell.angle_beta   90.00
_cell.angle_gamma   90.00
#
_symmetry.space_group_name_H-M   'P 1'
#
loop_
_entity.id
_entity.type
_entity.pdbx_description
1 polymer ?
#
loop_
_entity_poly.entity_id
_entity_poly.type
_entity_poly.pdbx_seq_one_letter_code
_entity_poly.pdbx_strand_id
1 'polypeptide(L)'
;EDREGEAIAWHLLEVLNPKVPVHRMVFHEITEGAITEALANTRELDRRLVDAQETRRILDRLYGYELSPVLWRMIGAGLSAGRVQSVATRMVVERERERMAFLAAGYWDLTATVATTDGQAFTTRLVEVGGRRVASGRDFGDDGCPDRDDVLVLDQASADALTVGLQGRTATVDSVEAKPYRRRPAAPFTTSTFQQEAGRRLRLSSSLAMHAAQGLYQKGYITYMRTDSTTLSDTAVRAARAEVRERFGADHLPDAPRTYANKVRNAQEAHEAIRPAGDRFRHPDEVAGEVPSSEARVYEMIWRRTVASQMTDAVGETVTVRAIADVGPEGSEVGREATLAASGTVISHQGFRRAYEVESDDADGEEAERVLPAVVVGATVDVNEVVPEGHTTQPPARYTEASLVKGMEEFGVGRPSTYASIMETIQRNYVWKKGSALVPTLSAFAVTTLLERHFPRLVDYDFTAAMEEDLDQIANGEAERVPWLQSFYFGSDDDIGLHAKVTARLGEIDPRGVSTVPLGATEDGEPVVARYGKFGPYVQVGEETASIPDDVPLDELTVDRALEYLNTPGDRDLGTDPETGLPVVARSGRFGPYVSLGRLPERPSPGSPEARLMALPGSRREVKVAMAYLRLAAGRLTGAATRLVLTVPKRGVGKKALDRLEADVGSGSTPTEALARSAELGITGRPLAGIGDVLGLVDGLNPDQPPDVVLQGILEASGYLDEVRADDKAESRLANLDAVAEVVADFPDITALIDEVDRQADADDQPRPRTASLFQTMTLERITFEDAMQLLSLPRMVGTDPADGVEITVQNGRFGPYLKKGADSRSLDKEEQLLTVTLEECLEVLAQPKRRGRTVARPPLRELGVDAASGKTMVLKDGNWGPYVTDGEYNASLKRGDAVEELTDERASELLAERRMKGPAKKKR
;
A
#
# COMPACT_ATOMS: atom_id res chain seq x y z
N GLU A 1 -15.56 21.56 -13.75
CA GLU A 1 -16.86 21.03 -13.37
C GLU A 1 -17.03 20.91 -11.86
N ASP A 2 -15.98 20.53 -11.15
CA ASP A 2 -15.93 20.52 -9.70
C ASP A 2 -15.39 21.87 -9.15
N ARG A 3 -15.41 22.01 -7.81
CA ARG A 3 -14.90 23.23 -7.15
C ARG A 3 -13.40 23.46 -7.41
N GLU A 4 -12.63 22.42 -7.66
CA GLU A 4 -11.22 22.49 -8.04
C GLU A 4 -11.06 23.15 -9.43
N GLY A 5 -11.89 22.77 -10.41
CA GLY A 5 -11.89 23.35 -11.73
C GLY A 5 -12.33 24.82 -11.74
N GLU A 6 -13.27 25.18 -10.86
CA GLU A 6 -13.70 26.58 -10.71
C GLU A 6 -12.59 27.44 -10.09
N ALA A 7 -11.89 26.92 -9.06
CA ALA A 7 -10.75 27.61 -8.46
C ALA A 7 -9.58 27.78 -9.43
N ILE A 8 -9.29 26.79 -10.29
CA ILE A 8 -8.29 26.93 -11.35
C ILE A 8 -8.65 28.07 -12.30
N ALA A 9 -9.90 28.15 -12.74
CA ALA A 9 -10.36 29.22 -13.61
C ALA A 9 -10.21 30.60 -12.95
N TRP A 10 -10.55 30.71 -11.66
CA TRP A 10 -10.37 31.95 -10.89
C TRP A 10 -8.90 32.34 -10.75
N HIS A 11 -8.01 31.43 -10.39
CA HIS A 11 -6.58 31.70 -10.30
C HIS A 11 -5.97 32.15 -11.63
N LEU A 12 -6.41 31.55 -12.73
CA LEU A 12 -6.00 31.99 -14.08
C LEU A 12 -6.42 33.43 -14.35
N LEU A 13 -7.64 33.82 -13.96
CA LEU A 13 -8.12 35.20 -14.10
C LEU A 13 -7.29 36.19 -13.28
N GLU A 14 -6.99 35.88 -12.05
CA GLU A 14 -6.16 36.72 -11.16
C GLU A 14 -4.74 36.91 -11.72
N VAL A 15 -4.12 35.83 -12.21
CA VAL A 15 -2.75 35.89 -12.76
C VAL A 15 -2.69 36.58 -14.11
N LEU A 16 -3.61 36.28 -15.03
CA LEU A 16 -3.59 36.79 -16.40
C LEU A 16 -4.15 38.21 -16.48
N ASN A 17 -5.03 38.61 -15.58
CA ASN A 17 -5.71 39.92 -15.53
C ASN A 17 -6.17 40.39 -16.93
N PRO A 18 -7.02 39.60 -17.64
CA PRO A 18 -7.38 39.85 -19.02
C PRO A 18 -8.13 41.19 -19.17
N LYS A 19 -7.91 41.89 -20.31
CA LYS A 19 -8.59 43.17 -20.64
C LYS A 19 -9.83 42.98 -21.50
N VAL A 20 -10.20 41.74 -21.80
CA VAL A 20 -11.35 41.34 -22.61
C VAL A 20 -12.40 40.68 -21.72
N PRO A 21 -13.68 40.65 -22.12
CA PRO A 21 -14.71 39.90 -21.41
C PRO A 21 -14.32 38.43 -21.29
N VAL A 22 -14.59 37.87 -20.13
CA VAL A 22 -14.30 36.45 -19.81
C VAL A 22 -15.61 35.77 -19.49
N HIS A 23 -15.83 34.63 -20.09
CA HIS A 23 -17.00 33.79 -19.84
C HIS A 23 -16.55 32.40 -19.40
N ARG A 24 -17.24 31.83 -18.43
CA ARG A 24 -17.00 30.48 -17.92
C ARG A 24 -17.80 29.45 -18.69
N MET A 25 -17.10 28.47 -19.28
CA MET A 25 -17.70 27.35 -19.99
C MET A 25 -17.56 26.08 -19.12
N VAL A 26 -18.63 25.32 -18.98
CA VAL A 26 -18.69 24.08 -18.20
C VAL A 26 -19.28 22.96 -19.05
N PHE A 27 -18.62 21.80 -19.05
CA PHE A 27 -19.07 20.62 -19.80
C PHE A 27 -18.65 19.35 -19.07
N HIS A 28 -19.41 18.27 -19.23
CA HIS A 28 -19.21 16.98 -18.54
C HIS A 28 -18.41 15.98 -19.38
N GLU A 29 -18.27 16.25 -20.68
CA GLU A 29 -17.50 15.40 -21.61
C GLU A 29 -16.84 16.25 -22.69
N ILE A 30 -15.73 15.79 -23.24
CA ILE A 30 -14.97 16.48 -24.27
C ILE A 30 -15.42 15.94 -25.65
N THR A 31 -16.61 16.34 -26.06
CA THR A 31 -17.17 16.05 -27.37
C THR A 31 -17.52 17.34 -28.09
N GLU A 32 -17.58 17.33 -29.45
CA GLU A 32 -17.92 18.50 -30.26
C GLU A 32 -19.29 19.06 -29.84
N GLY A 33 -20.26 18.17 -29.60
CA GLY A 33 -21.62 18.56 -29.18
C GLY A 33 -21.62 19.26 -27.83
N ALA A 34 -20.99 18.68 -26.82
CA ALA A 34 -20.93 19.24 -25.46
C ALA A 34 -20.16 20.57 -25.41
N ILE A 35 -19.08 20.68 -26.15
CA ILE A 35 -18.31 21.94 -26.26
C ILE A 35 -19.14 23.03 -26.96
N THR A 36 -19.83 22.69 -28.03
CA THR A 36 -20.70 23.66 -28.77
C THR A 36 -21.86 24.14 -27.91
N GLU A 37 -22.49 23.22 -27.17
CA GLU A 37 -23.56 23.56 -26.22
C GLU A 37 -23.05 24.44 -25.07
N ALA A 38 -21.89 24.10 -24.49
CA ALA A 38 -21.27 24.88 -23.43
C ALA A 38 -20.84 26.30 -23.90
N LEU A 39 -20.40 26.45 -25.16
CA LEU A 39 -20.12 27.76 -25.76
C LEU A 39 -21.40 28.62 -25.92
N ALA A 40 -22.55 27.99 -26.23
CA ALA A 40 -23.81 28.68 -26.31
C ALA A 40 -24.40 29.05 -24.94
N ASN A 41 -24.02 28.35 -23.89
CA ASN A 41 -24.54 28.46 -22.51
C ASN A 41 -23.44 28.85 -21.51
N THR A 42 -22.65 29.87 -21.83
CA THR A 42 -21.61 30.35 -20.90
C THR A 42 -22.22 31.02 -19.66
N ARG A 43 -21.53 30.98 -18.54
CA ARG A 43 -21.92 31.61 -17.29
C ARG A 43 -20.80 32.49 -16.69
N GLU A 44 -21.12 33.22 -15.65
CA GLU A 44 -20.12 33.84 -14.78
C GLU A 44 -19.40 32.78 -13.89
N LEU A 45 -18.21 33.14 -13.44
CA LEU A 45 -17.46 32.31 -12.50
C LEU A 45 -18.18 32.25 -11.15
N ASP A 46 -18.34 31.05 -10.62
CA ASP A 46 -18.98 30.86 -9.30
C ASP A 46 -17.97 31.05 -8.15
N ARG A 47 -18.02 32.22 -7.55
CA ARG A 47 -17.14 32.58 -6.41
C ARG A 47 -17.35 31.71 -5.18
N ARG A 48 -18.55 31.14 -4.96
CA ARG A 48 -18.84 30.30 -3.80
C ARG A 48 -18.11 28.96 -3.89
N LEU A 49 -18.05 28.37 -5.10
CA LEU A 49 -17.26 27.15 -5.33
C LEU A 49 -15.76 27.42 -5.13
N VAL A 50 -15.27 28.59 -5.55
CA VAL A 50 -13.89 29.01 -5.30
C VAL A 50 -13.66 29.17 -3.78
N ASP A 51 -14.56 29.86 -3.09
CA ASP A 51 -14.45 30.07 -1.65
C ASP A 51 -14.45 28.74 -0.87
N ALA A 52 -15.26 27.78 -1.26
CA ALA A 52 -15.27 26.44 -0.65
C ALA A 52 -13.94 25.68 -0.90
N GLN A 53 -13.38 25.77 -2.11
CA GLN A 53 -12.10 25.15 -2.43
C GLN A 53 -10.94 25.79 -1.68
N GLU A 54 -10.91 27.15 -1.62
CA GLU A 54 -9.89 27.86 -0.84
C GLU A 54 -10.01 27.57 0.65
N THR A 55 -11.24 27.54 1.19
CA THR A 55 -11.49 27.17 2.60
C THR A 55 -10.93 25.79 2.90
N ARG A 56 -11.20 24.80 2.05
CA ARG A 56 -10.66 23.46 2.19
C ARG A 56 -9.14 23.47 2.21
N ARG A 57 -8.51 24.16 1.25
CA ARG A 57 -7.05 24.26 1.18
C ARG A 57 -6.43 24.89 2.41
N ILE A 58 -7.03 25.97 2.91
CA ILE A 58 -6.59 26.65 4.14
C ILE A 58 -6.78 25.74 5.35
N LEU A 59 -7.95 25.11 5.47
CA LEU A 59 -8.29 24.19 6.56
C LEU A 59 -7.30 23.02 6.63
N ASP A 60 -7.06 22.31 5.51
CA ASP A 60 -6.13 21.20 5.46
C ASP A 60 -4.69 21.64 5.81
N ARG A 61 -4.32 22.87 5.43
CA ARG A 61 -3.01 23.44 5.78
C ARG A 61 -2.89 23.80 7.25
N LEU A 62 -3.89 24.45 7.84
CA LEU A 62 -3.93 24.76 9.27
C LEU A 62 -3.87 23.49 10.12
N TYR A 63 -4.70 22.51 9.77
CA TYR A 63 -4.70 21.20 10.43
C TYR A 63 -3.32 20.53 10.38
N GLY A 64 -2.73 20.45 9.19
CA GLY A 64 -1.42 19.83 9.00
C GLY A 64 -0.27 20.55 9.70
N TYR A 65 -0.28 21.87 9.71
CA TYR A 65 0.79 22.69 10.31
C TYR A 65 0.74 22.70 11.84
N GLU A 66 -0.45 22.62 12.42
CA GLU A 66 -0.58 22.52 13.87
C GLU A 66 -0.24 21.11 14.39
N LEU A 67 -0.68 20.05 13.72
CA LEU A 67 -0.56 18.68 14.24
C LEU A 67 0.72 17.96 13.81
N SER A 68 1.24 18.22 12.60
CA SER A 68 2.44 17.50 12.16
C SER A 68 3.68 17.80 13.02
N PRO A 69 3.94 19.03 13.49
CA PRO A 69 5.00 19.30 14.45
C PRO A 69 4.85 18.53 15.77
N VAL A 70 3.62 18.34 16.26
CA VAL A 70 3.35 17.52 17.45
C VAL A 70 3.81 16.08 17.22
N LEU A 71 3.47 15.50 16.04
CA LEU A 71 3.91 14.15 15.68
C LEU A 71 5.43 14.05 15.58
N TRP A 72 6.10 15.08 15.03
CA TRP A 72 7.56 15.08 14.91
C TRP A 72 8.26 15.11 16.26
N ARG A 73 7.70 15.87 17.18
CA ARG A 73 8.25 15.99 18.54
C ARG A 73 7.99 14.74 19.38
N MET A 74 6.80 14.15 19.26
CA MET A 74 6.35 13.09 20.17
C MET A 74 6.64 11.68 19.63
N ILE A 75 6.70 11.48 18.31
CA ILE A 75 6.83 10.14 17.72
C ILE A 75 8.07 10.06 16.82
N GLY A 76 8.15 10.92 15.79
CA GLY A 76 9.28 10.85 14.85
C GLY A 76 9.15 11.80 13.67
N ALA A 77 10.29 12.28 13.16
CA ALA A 77 10.36 13.20 12.05
C ALA A 77 9.79 12.59 10.76
N GLY A 78 9.17 13.43 9.92
CA GLY A 78 8.64 13.03 8.61
C GLY A 78 7.22 12.47 8.62
N LEU A 79 6.63 12.26 9.80
CA LEU A 79 5.21 11.91 9.94
C LEU A 79 4.33 13.13 9.63
N SER A 80 3.12 12.91 9.17
CA SER A 80 2.19 13.99 8.83
C SER A 80 0.79 13.69 9.34
N ALA A 81 0.11 14.71 9.85
CA ALA A 81 -1.31 14.66 10.12
C ALA A 81 -2.07 15.38 9.01
N GLY A 82 -3.24 14.89 8.67
CA GLY A 82 -4.15 15.51 7.73
C GLY A 82 -5.59 15.10 8.06
N ARG A 83 -6.52 16.01 7.90
CA ARG A 83 -7.92 15.85 8.33
C ARG A 83 -8.55 14.52 7.87
N VAL A 84 -8.48 14.22 6.59
CA VAL A 84 -9.03 12.97 6.03
C VAL A 84 -8.02 11.81 6.11
N GLN A 85 -6.73 12.10 5.91
CA GLN A 85 -5.64 11.13 5.98
C GLN A 85 -5.58 10.44 7.34
N SER A 86 -5.68 11.20 8.45
CA SER A 86 -5.59 10.64 9.81
C SER A 86 -6.78 9.75 10.12
N VAL A 87 -7.97 10.10 9.64
CA VAL A 87 -9.18 9.28 9.77
C VAL A 87 -9.08 7.99 8.95
N ALA A 88 -8.61 8.06 7.70
CA ALA A 88 -8.39 6.87 6.88
C ALA A 88 -7.34 5.93 7.50
N THR A 89 -6.27 6.48 8.11
CA THR A 89 -5.28 5.71 8.86
C THR A 89 -5.90 5.05 10.09
N ARG A 90 -6.74 5.77 10.83
CA ARG A 90 -7.49 5.26 11.98
C ARG A 90 -8.36 4.06 11.61
N MET A 91 -9.12 4.13 10.51
CA MET A 91 -9.94 2.99 10.03
C MET A 91 -9.09 1.72 9.86
N VAL A 92 -7.90 1.84 9.25
CA VAL A 92 -7.00 0.70 9.06
C VAL A 92 -6.44 0.18 10.38
N VAL A 93 -6.09 1.08 11.32
CA VAL A 93 -5.60 0.72 12.65
C VAL A 93 -6.69 0.07 13.50
N GLU A 94 -7.92 0.58 13.48
CA GLU A 94 -9.06 -0.02 14.19
C GLU A 94 -9.31 -1.45 13.69
N ARG A 95 -9.31 -1.68 12.38
CA ARG A 95 -9.42 -3.02 11.80
C ARG A 95 -8.31 -3.95 12.26
N GLU A 96 -7.09 -3.48 12.40
CA GLU A 96 -5.99 -4.30 12.88
C GLU A 96 -6.12 -4.59 14.39
N ARG A 97 -6.63 -3.63 15.19
CA ARG A 97 -6.97 -3.86 16.61
C ARG A 97 -8.09 -4.91 16.77
N GLU A 98 -9.13 -4.86 15.92
CA GLU A 98 -10.17 -5.91 15.87
C GLU A 98 -9.54 -7.28 15.60
N ARG A 99 -8.62 -7.36 14.65
CA ARG A 99 -7.89 -8.60 14.33
C ARG A 99 -7.00 -9.09 15.45
N MET A 100 -6.30 -8.20 16.15
CA MET A 100 -5.46 -8.52 17.31
C MET A 100 -6.29 -9.01 18.50
N ALA A 101 -7.51 -8.52 18.65
CA ALA A 101 -8.43 -8.93 19.72
C ALA A 101 -9.21 -10.21 19.39
N PHE A 102 -9.24 -10.62 18.12
CA PHE A 102 -10.02 -11.76 17.66
C PHE A 102 -9.48 -13.07 18.19
N LEU A 103 -10.38 -13.88 18.75
CA LEU A 103 -10.12 -15.24 19.21
C LEU A 103 -10.73 -16.24 18.22
N ALA A 104 -9.88 -17.07 17.61
CA ALA A 104 -10.33 -18.05 16.65
C ALA A 104 -11.06 -19.23 17.32
N ALA A 105 -12.23 -19.59 16.79
CA ALA A 105 -12.99 -20.78 17.18
C ALA A 105 -12.80 -21.90 16.16
N GLY A 106 -12.58 -23.13 16.65
CA GLY A 106 -12.60 -24.33 15.82
C GLY A 106 -14.02 -24.91 15.76
N TYR A 107 -14.47 -25.33 14.60
CA TYR A 107 -15.74 -26.01 14.41
C TYR A 107 -15.65 -26.96 13.22
N TRP A 108 -16.59 -27.90 13.14
CA TRP A 108 -16.65 -28.89 12.05
C TRP A 108 -17.99 -28.81 11.34
N ASP A 109 -17.99 -29.13 10.05
CA ASP A 109 -19.20 -29.39 9.28
C ASP A 109 -19.04 -30.68 8.46
N LEU A 110 -20.13 -31.12 7.83
CA LEU A 110 -20.13 -32.29 6.99
C LEU A 110 -20.72 -31.97 5.62
N THR A 111 -20.03 -32.42 4.60
CA THR A 111 -20.50 -32.43 3.22
C THR A 111 -20.84 -33.87 2.84
N ALA A 112 -22.02 -34.10 2.25
CA ALA A 112 -22.42 -35.44 1.82
C ALA A 112 -22.78 -35.45 0.34
N THR A 113 -22.25 -36.41 -0.40
CA THR A 113 -22.67 -36.75 -1.77
C THR A 113 -23.84 -37.71 -1.70
N VAL A 114 -25.00 -37.25 -2.16
CA VAL A 114 -26.22 -38.07 -2.21
C VAL A 114 -26.60 -38.41 -3.65
N ALA A 115 -27.22 -39.56 -3.86
CA ALA A 115 -27.70 -39.97 -5.16
C ALA A 115 -29.18 -40.27 -5.15
N THR A 116 -29.90 -39.85 -6.17
CA THR A 116 -31.27 -40.22 -6.42
C THR A 116 -31.37 -41.66 -6.89
N THR A 117 -32.58 -42.26 -6.82
CA THR A 117 -32.83 -43.65 -7.26
C THR A 117 -32.52 -43.92 -8.75
N ASP A 118 -32.48 -42.89 -9.58
CA ASP A 118 -32.07 -42.90 -10.98
C ASP A 118 -30.57 -42.66 -11.19
N GLY A 119 -29.81 -42.55 -10.09
CA GLY A 119 -28.34 -42.46 -10.12
C GLY A 119 -27.75 -41.03 -10.30
N GLN A 120 -28.58 -40.00 -10.25
CA GLN A 120 -28.07 -38.61 -10.32
C GLN A 120 -27.54 -38.17 -8.95
N ALA A 121 -26.24 -37.85 -8.91
CA ALA A 121 -25.56 -37.45 -7.69
C ALA A 121 -25.53 -35.89 -7.53
N PHE A 122 -25.65 -35.43 -6.29
CA PHE A 122 -25.45 -34.02 -5.94
C PHE A 122 -24.93 -33.89 -4.51
N THR A 123 -24.27 -32.79 -4.26
CA THR A 123 -23.65 -32.49 -2.96
C THR A 123 -24.62 -31.77 -2.04
N THR A 124 -24.75 -32.25 -0.81
CA THR A 124 -25.52 -31.66 0.28
C THR A 124 -24.59 -31.28 1.44
N ARG A 125 -25.04 -30.42 2.30
CA ARG A 125 -24.38 -30.04 3.55
C ARG A 125 -25.27 -30.36 4.74
N LEU A 126 -24.68 -30.86 5.81
CA LEU A 126 -25.36 -31.04 7.09
C LEU A 126 -25.76 -29.68 7.68
N VAL A 127 -27.03 -29.47 7.96
CA VAL A 127 -27.54 -28.18 8.46
C VAL A 127 -28.18 -28.30 9.85
N GLU A 128 -28.61 -29.51 10.26
CA GLU A 128 -29.30 -29.73 11.53
C GLU A 128 -29.09 -31.18 12.01
N VAL A 129 -28.94 -31.36 13.33
CA VAL A 129 -28.87 -32.66 13.99
C VAL A 129 -29.74 -32.62 15.24
N GLY A 130 -30.67 -33.58 15.37
CA GLY A 130 -31.56 -33.66 16.54
C GLY A 130 -32.37 -32.40 16.83
N GLY A 131 -32.79 -31.68 15.79
CA GLY A 131 -33.54 -30.44 15.89
C GLY A 131 -32.69 -29.18 16.22
N ARG A 132 -31.37 -29.31 16.28
CA ARG A 132 -30.45 -28.19 16.50
C ARG A 132 -29.67 -27.88 15.22
N ARG A 133 -29.65 -26.60 14.87
CA ARG A 133 -28.90 -26.13 13.68
C ARG A 133 -27.37 -26.28 13.91
N VAL A 134 -26.66 -26.84 12.95
CA VAL A 134 -25.20 -26.94 12.98
C VAL A 134 -24.59 -25.56 12.81
N ALA A 135 -23.61 -25.24 13.65
CA ALA A 135 -22.89 -23.98 13.61
C ALA A 135 -22.07 -23.83 12.33
N SER A 136 -21.97 -22.61 11.83
CA SER A 136 -21.08 -22.17 10.76
C SER A 136 -20.20 -21.05 11.29
N GLY A 137 -19.17 -20.65 10.55
CA GLY A 137 -18.29 -19.56 10.98
C GLY A 137 -18.96 -18.22 11.30
N ARG A 138 -20.19 -18.03 10.85
CA ARG A 138 -21.00 -16.80 11.11
C ARG A 138 -21.74 -16.83 12.45
N ASP A 139 -21.67 -17.92 13.15
CA ASP A 139 -22.37 -18.12 14.42
C ASP A 139 -21.47 -17.87 15.62
N PHE A 140 -20.21 -17.44 15.39
CA PHE A 140 -19.22 -17.15 16.41
C PHE A 140 -18.93 -15.64 16.45
N GLY A 141 -18.87 -15.11 17.67
CA GLY A 141 -18.39 -13.76 17.94
C GLY A 141 -16.86 -13.62 17.84
N ASP A 142 -16.38 -12.40 17.98
CA ASP A 142 -14.95 -12.09 17.97
C ASP A 142 -14.20 -12.69 19.19
N ASP A 143 -14.92 -13.11 20.23
CA ASP A 143 -14.42 -13.79 21.41
C ASP A 143 -14.26 -15.31 21.24
N GLY A 144 -14.56 -15.83 20.05
CA GLY A 144 -14.50 -17.27 19.73
C GLY A 144 -15.63 -18.09 20.33
N CYS A 145 -16.62 -17.44 20.94
CA CYS A 145 -17.81 -18.10 21.48
C CYS A 145 -18.98 -18.04 20.51
N PRO A 146 -19.89 -19.02 20.52
CA PRO A 146 -21.12 -18.93 19.73
C PRO A 146 -21.99 -17.74 20.21
N ASP A 147 -22.47 -16.92 19.27
CA ASP A 147 -23.38 -15.79 19.54
C ASP A 147 -24.80 -16.26 19.98
N ARG A 148 -25.09 -17.55 19.83
CA ARG A 148 -26.41 -18.13 20.06
C ARG A 148 -26.30 -19.49 20.74
N ASP A 149 -27.13 -19.70 21.75
CA ASP A 149 -27.18 -20.97 22.51
C ASP A 149 -27.91 -22.11 21.78
N ASP A 150 -28.65 -21.80 20.72
CA ASP A 150 -29.48 -22.77 19.99
C ASP A 150 -28.77 -23.46 18.82
N VAL A 151 -27.48 -23.14 18.60
CA VAL A 151 -26.65 -23.82 17.61
C VAL A 151 -25.87 -25.00 18.19
N LEU A 152 -25.63 -25.99 17.37
CA LEU A 152 -24.80 -27.15 17.67
C LEU A 152 -23.41 -26.93 17.10
N VAL A 153 -22.42 -26.75 17.96
CA VAL A 153 -21.01 -26.72 17.54
C VAL A 153 -20.51 -28.17 17.53
N LEU A 154 -20.08 -28.63 16.35
CA LEU A 154 -19.48 -29.93 16.19
C LEU A 154 -17.97 -29.83 16.44
N ASP A 155 -17.47 -30.75 17.25
CA ASP A 155 -16.06 -31.07 17.34
C ASP A 155 -15.67 -32.22 16.39
N GLN A 156 -14.41 -32.57 16.31
CA GLN A 156 -13.91 -33.64 15.44
C GLN A 156 -14.58 -34.98 15.75
N ALA A 157 -14.72 -35.34 17.04
CA ALA A 157 -15.27 -36.61 17.48
C ALA A 157 -16.74 -36.77 17.06
N SER A 158 -17.53 -35.69 17.24
CA SER A 158 -18.92 -35.61 16.81
C SER A 158 -19.07 -35.71 15.31
N ALA A 159 -18.19 -35.00 14.56
CA ALA A 159 -18.18 -35.03 13.11
C ALA A 159 -17.84 -36.44 12.54
N ASP A 160 -16.82 -37.10 13.12
CA ASP A 160 -16.45 -38.46 12.76
C ASP A 160 -17.56 -39.47 13.07
N ALA A 161 -18.22 -39.37 14.23
CA ALA A 161 -19.34 -40.22 14.62
C ALA A 161 -20.55 -40.07 13.68
N LEU A 162 -20.89 -38.81 13.29
CA LEU A 162 -21.94 -38.52 12.31
C LEU A 162 -21.56 -39.03 10.90
N THR A 163 -20.29 -38.94 10.52
CA THR A 163 -19.77 -39.45 9.26
C THR A 163 -20.01 -40.96 9.15
N VAL A 164 -19.60 -41.73 10.15
CA VAL A 164 -19.80 -43.18 10.21
C VAL A 164 -21.31 -43.50 10.24
N GLY A 165 -22.07 -42.72 11.02
CA GLY A 165 -23.49 -42.94 11.21
C GLY A 165 -24.32 -42.67 9.96
N LEU A 166 -23.92 -41.75 9.08
CA LEU A 166 -24.63 -41.34 7.88
C LEU A 166 -24.20 -42.12 6.63
N GLN A 167 -22.95 -42.59 6.59
CA GLN A 167 -22.37 -43.26 5.45
C GLN A 167 -23.18 -44.49 5.04
N GLY A 168 -23.62 -44.58 3.78
CA GLY A 168 -24.40 -45.70 3.24
C GLY A 168 -25.86 -45.76 3.71
N ARG A 169 -26.35 -44.70 4.34
CA ARG A 169 -27.75 -44.58 4.75
C ARG A 169 -28.59 -44.00 3.64
N THR A 170 -29.93 -44.13 3.81
CA THR A 170 -30.91 -43.52 2.93
C THR A 170 -31.51 -42.31 3.66
N ALA A 171 -31.56 -41.16 2.99
CA ALA A 171 -32.28 -40.00 3.46
C ALA A 171 -33.60 -39.84 2.72
N THR A 172 -34.62 -39.33 3.41
CA THR A 172 -35.95 -39.02 2.81
C THR A 172 -36.04 -37.52 2.56
N VAL A 173 -36.40 -37.10 1.39
CA VAL A 173 -36.64 -35.70 1.05
C VAL A 173 -37.84 -35.20 1.81
N ASP A 174 -37.59 -34.29 2.79
CA ASP A 174 -38.60 -33.70 3.65
C ASP A 174 -39.25 -32.48 2.99
N SER A 175 -38.44 -31.63 2.35
CA SER A 175 -38.95 -30.43 1.70
C SER A 175 -38.20 -30.07 0.43
N VAL A 176 -38.93 -29.49 -0.52
CA VAL A 176 -38.40 -28.89 -1.74
C VAL A 176 -39.04 -27.50 -1.87
N GLU A 177 -38.25 -26.48 -1.60
CA GLU A 177 -38.71 -25.10 -1.66
C GLU A 177 -38.11 -24.40 -2.89
N ALA A 178 -38.96 -23.85 -3.74
CA ALA A 178 -38.58 -23.00 -4.86
C ALA A 178 -38.86 -21.53 -4.50
N LYS A 179 -37.85 -20.69 -4.59
CA LYS A 179 -37.94 -19.25 -4.36
C LYS A 179 -37.57 -18.48 -5.62
N PRO A 180 -38.34 -17.43 -6.00
CA PRO A 180 -37.95 -16.61 -7.14
C PRO A 180 -36.56 -15.98 -6.92
N TYR A 181 -35.68 -16.17 -7.87
CA TYR A 181 -34.38 -15.46 -7.95
C TYR A 181 -34.56 -14.24 -8.82
N ARG A 182 -34.16 -13.09 -8.32
CA ARG A 182 -34.20 -11.84 -9.05
C ARG A 182 -33.01 -10.95 -8.65
N ARG A 183 -32.16 -10.65 -9.62
CA ARG A 183 -30.99 -9.76 -9.42
C ARG A 183 -31.12 -8.56 -10.35
N ARG A 184 -31.03 -7.37 -9.76
CA ARG A 184 -31.04 -6.11 -10.50
C ARG A 184 -29.63 -5.73 -10.95
N PRO A 185 -29.50 -5.05 -12.12
CA PRO A 185 -28.23 -4.47 -12.52
C PRO A 185 -27.81 -3.37 -11.52
N ALA A 186 -26.49 -3.26 -11.35
CA ALA A 186 -25.92 -2.20 -10.52
C ALA A 186 -26.01 -0.84 -11.23
N ALA A 187 -26.03 0.24 -10.43
CA ALA A 187 -26.03 1.60 -10.91
C ALA A 187 -24.79 1.93 -11.77
N PRO A 188 -24.86 2.93 -12.67
CA PRO A 188 -23.69 3.49 -13.32
C PRO A 188 -22.62 3.91 -12.30
N PHE A 189 -21.38 4.03 -12.71
CA PHE A 189 -20.26 4.28 -11.82
C PHE A 189 -20.25 5.69 -11.24
N THR A 190 -20.09 5.78 -9.92
CA THR A 190 -19.48 6.90 -9.22
C THR A 190 -17.96 6.71 -9.17
N THR A 191 -17.20 7.72 -8.77
CA THR A 191 -15.73 7.59 -8.57
C THR A 191 -15.39 6.46 -7.61
N SER A 192 -16.12 6.34 -6.50
CA SER A 192 -15.89 5.30 -5.50
C SER A 192 -16.15 3.90 -6.06
N THR A 193 -17.33 3.68 -6.64
CA THR A 193 -17.68 2.36 -7.21
C THR A 193 -16.83 1.99 -8.42
N PHE A 194 -16.35 2.97 -9.18
CA PHE A 194 -15.39 2.78 -10.25
C PHE A 194 -14.03 2.30 -9.72
N GLN A 195 -13.48 2.95 -8.69
CA GLN A 195 -12.22 2.53 -8.07
C GLN A 195 -12.32 1.13 -7.45
N GLN A 196 -13.43 0.82 -6.80
CA GLN A 196 -13.71 -0.50 -6.24
C GLN A 196 -13.70 -1.60 -7.33
N GLU A 197 -14.43 -1.38 -8.42
CA GLU A 197 -14.53 -2.36 -9.51
C GLU A 197 -13.22 -2.48 -10.28
N ALA A 198 -12.50 -1.37 -10.53
CA ALA A 198 -11.19 -1.38 -11.16
C ALA A 198 -10.15 -2.13 -10.31
N GLY A 199 -10.19 -1.97 -8.99
CA GLY A 199 -9.37 -2.73 -8.06
C GLY A 199 -9.67 -4.23 -8.08
N ARG A 200 -10.95 -4.58 -8.04
CA ARG A 200 -11.42 -5.97 -7.99
C ARG A 200 -11.17 -6.71 -9.30
N ARG A 201 -11.63 -6.17 -10.46
CA ARG A 201 -11.56 -6.86 -11.75
C ARG A 201 -10.27 -6.65 -12.51
N LEU A 202 -9.73 -5.43 -12.49
CA LEU A 202 -8.56 -5.08 -13.29
C LEU A 202 -7.25 -5.13 -12.49
N ARG A 203 -7.32 -5.33 -11.17
CA ARG A 203 -6.18 -5.33 -10.23
C ARG A 203 -5.38 -4.01 -10.29
N LEU A 204 -6.06 -2.89 -10.56
CA LEU A 204 -5.48 -1.56 -10.59
C LEU A 204 -5.53 -0.92 -9.20
N SER A 205 -4.47 -0.18 -8.83
CA SER A 205 -4.56 0.72 -7.67
C SER A 205 -5.51 1.88 -7.96
N SER A 206 -6.05 2.51 -6.92
CA SER A 206 -6.91 3.68 -7.05
C SER A 206 -6.28 4.79 -7.89
N SER A 207 -4.98 5.04 -7.71
CA SER A 207 -4.22 6.04 -8.48
C SER A 207 -4.12 5.66 -9.97
N LEU A 208 -3.80 4.41 -10.29
CA LEU A 208 -3.71 3.94 -11.69
C LEU A 208 -5.06 3.93 -12.38
N ALA A 209 -6.13 3.55 -11.67
CA ALA A 209 -7.50 3.57 -12.18
C ALA A 209 -7.92 5.00 -12.54
N MET A 210 -7.69 5.96 -11.62
CA MET A 210 -8.00 7.37 -11.87
C MET A 210 -7.15 7.98 -12.97
N HIS A 211 -5.89 7.61 -13.08
CA HIS A 211 -5.03 8.07 -14.18
C HIS A 211 -5.54 7.58 -15.55
N ALA A 212 -5.93 6.30 -15.65
CA ALA A 212 -6.52 5.76 -16.87
C ALA A 212 -7.85 6.43 -17.22
N ALA A 213 -8.73 6.65 -16.23
CA ALA A 213 -9.99 7.37 -16.44
C ALA A 213 -9.76 8.83 -16.89
N GLN A 214 -8.79 9.53 -16.30
CA GLN A 214 -8.40 10.87 -16.70
C GLN A 214 -7.90 10.91 -18.16
N GLY A 215 -7.09 9.92 -18.56
CA GLY A 215 -6.63 9.79 -19.96
C GLY A 215 -7.79 9.58 -20.93
N LEU A 216 -8.77 8.75 -20.58
CA LEU A 216 -9.99 8.55 -21.38
C LEU A 216 -10.86 9.81 -21.46
N TYR A 217 -11.05 10.52 -20.34
CA TYR A 217 -11.79 11.79 -20.32
C TYR A 217 -11.13 12.84 -21.23
N GLN A 218 -9.82 13.05 -21.09
CA GLN A 218 -9.07 14.03 -21.89
C GLN A 218 -9.13 13.75 -23.40
N LYS A 219 -9.30 12.47 -23.78
CA LYS A 219 -9.44 12.03 -25.17
C LYS A 219 -10.89 12.01 -25.65
N GLY A 220 -11.86 12.36 -24.80
CA GLY A 220 -13.28 12.41 -25.13
C GLY A 220 -13.99 11.06 -25.20
N TYR A 221 -13.47 10.02 -24.52
CA TYR A 221 -14.10 8.69 -24.53
C TYR A 221 -15.11 8.47 -23.40
N ILE A 222 -14.95 9.17 -22.28
CA ILE A 222 -15.85 9.07 -21.12
C ILE A 222 -16.22 10.45 -20.59
N THR A 223 -17.26 10.50 -19.74
CA THR A 223 -17.62 11.68 -18.94
C THR A 223 -16.58 11.93 -17.84
N TYR A 224 -16.69 13.07 -17.16
CA TYR A 224 -15.80 13.43 -16.06
C TYR A 224 -15.79 12.36 -14.95
N MET A 225 -14.61 11.95 -14.54
CA MET A 225 -14.41 10.78 -13.69
C MET A 225 -14.51 11.08 -12.19
N ARG A 226 -14.62 12.35 -11.78
CA ARG A 226 -14.82 12.73 -10.37
C ARG A 226 -16.27 13.08 -10.14
N THR A 227 -17.08 12.11 -9.77
CA THR A 227 -18.51 12.27 -9.53
C THR A 227 -19.01 11.29 -8.45
N ASP A 228 -19.94 11.74 -7.67
CA ASP A 228 -20.72 10.93 -6.73
C ASP A 228 -22.13 10.62 -7.25
N SER A 229 -22.46 11.08 -8.46
CA SER A 229 -23.74 10.88 -9.11
C SER A 229 -23.83 9.53 -9.84
N THR A 230 -24.98 8.88 -9.74
CA THR A 230 -25.35 7.69 -10.52
C THR A 230 -26.31 8.03 -11.66
N THR A 231 -26.61 9.31 -11.88
CA THR A 231 -27.59 9.79 -12.85
C THR A 231 -27.00 9.74 -14.27
N LEU A 232 -27.82 9.33 -15.22
CA LEU A 232 -27.53 9.42 -16.66
C LEU A 232 -28.45 10.48 -17.28
N SER A 233 -27.89 11.30 -18.17
CA SER A 233 -28.69 12.22 -18.98
C SER A 233 -29.66 11.45 -19.91
N ASP A 234 -30.70 12.11 -20.38
CA ASP A 234 -31.66 11.51 -21.31
C ASP A 234 -30.96 11.02 -22.61
N THR A 235 -29.92 11.73 -23.03
CA THR A 235 -29.10 11.33 -24.19
C THR A 235 -28.33 10.05 -23.92
N ALA A 236 -27.68 9.95 -22.75
CA ALA A 236 -26.96 8.76 -22.34
C ALA A 236 -27.90 7.55 -22.15
N VAL A 237 -29.08 7.77 -21.58
CA VAL A 237 -30.11 6.71 -21.44
C VAL A 237 -30.51 6.19 -22.81
N ARG A 238 -30.78 7.09 -23.79
CA ARG A 238 -31.11 6.68 -25.16
C ARG A 238 -29.96 5.90 -25.80
N ALA A 239 -28.73 6.36 -25.67
CA ALA A 239 -27.53 5.69 -26.22
C ALA A 239 -27.37 4.28 -25.62
N ALA A 240 -27.41 4.15 -24.29
CA ALA A 240 -27.31 2.87 -23.61
C ALA A 240 -28.42 1.88 -24.03
N ARG A 241 -29.66 2.36 -24.12
CA ARG A 241 -30.81 1.55 -24.54
C ARG A 241 -30.74 1.16 -26.03
N ALA A 242 -30.12 1.99 -26.87
CA ALA A 242 -29.86 1.63 -28.28
C ALA A 242 -28.84 0.49 -28.36
N GLU A 243 -27.74 0.55 -27.60
CA GLU A 243 -26.73 -0.53 -27.50
C GLU A 243 -27.35 -1.82 -26.98
N VAL A 244 -28.23 -1.77 -25.96
CA VAL A 244 -28.93 -2.96 -25.46
C VAL A 244 -29.77 -3.61 -26.59
N ARG A 245 -30.54 -2.82 -27.30
CA ARG A 245 -31.41 -3.32 -28.37
C ARG A 245 -30.63 -3.95 -29.53
N GLU A 246 -29.56 -3.30 -29.94
CA GLU A 246 -28.74 -3.71 -31.07
C GLU A 246 -27.93 -5.00 -30.80
N ARG A 247 -27.35 -5.11 -29.57
CA ARG A 247 -26.40 -6.19 -29.27
C ARG A 247 -27.00 -7.35 -28.47
N PHE A 248 -27.97 -7.07 -27.61
CA PHE A 248 -28.55 -8.07 -26.70
C PHE A 248 -30.00 -8.42 -27.04
N GLY A 249 -30.66 -7.63 -27.87
CA GLY A 249 -32.03 -7.85 -28.29
C GLY A 249 -33.05 -7.14 -27.43
N ALA A 250 -34.29 -7.04 -27.92
CA ALA A 250 -35.39 -6.35 -27.26
C ALA A 250 -35.79 -6.97 -25.91
N ASP A 251 -35.63 -8.28 -25.76
CA ASP A 251 -35.99 -9.02 -24.55
C ASP A 251 -35.10 -8.64 -23.33
N HIS A 252 -33.94 -8.05 -23.59
CA HIS A 252 -33.05 -7.57 -22.55
C HIS A 252 -33.28 -6.08 -22.20
N LEU A 253 -34.25 -5.43 -22.85
CA LEU A 253 -34.54 -4.02 -22.66
C LEU A 253 -35.85 -3.86 -21.88
N PRO A 254 -35.84 -3.30 -20.66
CA PRO A 254 -37.07 -3.05 -19.92
C PRO A 254 -37.95 -1.98 -20.61
N ASP A 255 -39.28 -2.00 -20.42
CA ASP A 255 -40.22 -1.07 -21.06
C ASP A 255 -39.88 0.40 -20.76
N ALA A 256 -39.55 0.70 -19.51
CA ALA A 256 -39.15 2.05 -19.06
C ALA A 256 -37.65 2.12 -18.78
N PRO A 257 -37.03 3.30 -18.98
CA PRO A 257 -35.68 3.55 -18.53
C PRO A 257 -35.48 3.30 -17.04
N ARG A 258 -34.36 2.73 -16.66
CA ARG A 258 -34.02 2.56 -15.24
C ARG A 258 -33.44 3.84 -14.70
N THR A 259 -33.88 4.20 -13.51
CA THR A 259 -33.34 5.29 -12.70
C THR A 259 -32.77 4.73 -11.40
N TYR A 260 -31.71 5.36 -10.91
CA TYR A 260 -31.03 4.98 -9.69
C TYR A 260 -31.05 6.16 -8.72
N ALA A 261 -31.47 5.92 -7.48
CA ALA A 261 -31.43 6.94 -6.46
C ALA A 261 -29.99 7.15 -5.99
N ASN A 262 -29.57 8.39 -5.89
CA ASN A 262 -28.33 8.74 -5.24
C ASN A 262 -28.43 8.40 -3.75
N LYS A 263 -27.51 7.59 -3.23
CA LYS A 263 -27.45 7.20 -1.82
C LYS A 263 -26.56 8.11 -0.99
N VAL A 264 -25.75 8.94 -1.65
CA VAL A 264 -24.79 9.83 -0.99
C VAL A 264 -25.53 11.07 -0.49
N ARG A 265 -25.44 11.34 0.83
CA ARG A 265 -25.90 12.62 1.38
C ARG A 265 -25.12 13.75 0.68
N ASN A 266 -25.80 14.77 0.22
CA ASN A 266 -25.21 15.94 -0.41
C ASN A 266 -24.47 15.68 -1.73
N ALA A 267 -24.93 14.73 -2.56
CA ALA A 267 -24.45 14.60 -3.94
C ALA A 267 -24.64 15.94 -4.68
N GLN A 268 -23.63 16.41 -5.37
CA GLN A 268 -23.72 17.60 -6.22
C GLN A 268 -24.66 17.29 -7.39
N GLU A 269 -25.88 17.82 -7.33
CA GLU A 269 -27.00 17.45 -8.23
C GLU A 269 -26.74 17.64 -9.72
N ALA A 270 -25.67 18.38 -10.11
CA ALA A 270 -25.37 18.73 -11.50
C ALA A 270 -24.49 17.73 -12.25
N HIS A 271 -24.01 16.65 -11.60
CA HIS A 271 -23.04 15.74 -12.20
C HIS A 271 -23.71 14.48 -12.78
N GLU A 272 -23.20 14.01 -13.93
CA GLU A 272 -23.52 12.69 -14.46
C GLU A 272 -22.60 11.62 -13.85
N ALA A 273 -23.03 10.35 -13.97
CA ALA A 273 -22.23 9.19 -13.70
C ALA A 273 -21.04 9.07 -14.67
N ILE A 274 -20.03 8.29 -14.31
CA ILE A 274 -18.95 7.90 -15.22
C ILE A 274 -19.53 6.94 -16.27
N ARG A 275 -19.54 7.39 -17.54
CA ARG A 275 -20.12 6.67 -18.69
C ARG A 275 -19.31 6.92 -19.97
N PRO A 276 -19.51 6.12 -21.02
CA PRO A 276 -19.02 6.47 -22.36
C PRO A 276 -19.56 7.81 -22.81
N ALA A 277 -18.73 8.62 -23.46
CA ALA A 277 -19.07 9.95 -23.93
C ALA A 277 -19.92 9.91 -25.21
N GLY A 278 -20.65 10.98 -25.49
CA GLY A 278 -21.46 11.20 -26.69
C GLY A 278 -22.88 10.64 -26.62
N ASP A 279 -23.58 10.79 -27.75
CA ASP A 279 -24.96 10.34 -27.98
C ASP A 279 -25.05 8.92 -28.56
N ARG A 280 -23.91 8.35 -28.97
CA ARG A 280 -23.70 6.98 -29.39
C ARG A 280 -22.47 6.43 -28.67
N PHE A 281 -22.64 5.35 -27.91
CA PHE A 281 -21.53 4.72 -27.22
C PHE A 281 -20.69 3.91 -28.20
N ARG A 282 -19.40 4.23 -28.28
CA ARG A 282 -18.46 3.46 -29.09
C ARG A 282 -18.22 2.09 -28.43
N HIS A 283 -18.20 1.03 -29.25
CA HIS A 283 -17.94 -0.30 -28.72
C HIS A 283 -16.49 -0.42 -28.21
N PRO A 284 -16.20 -1.19 -27.14
CA PRO A 284 -14.85 -1.37 -26.64
C PRO A 284 -13.83 -1.82 -27.68
N ASP A 285 -14.21 -2.67 -28.65
CA ASP A 285 -13.34 -3.13 -29.76
C ASP A 285 -12.91 -1.97 -30.69
N GLU A 286 -13.77 -0.98 -30.89
CA GLU A 286 -13.44 0.21 -31.68
C GLU A 286 -12.41 1.09 -30.96
N VAL A 287 -12.54 1.21 -29.63
CA VAL A 287 -11.68 2.06 -28.81
C VAL A 287 -10.33 1.37 -28.52
N ALA A 288 -10.31 0.05 -28.39
CA ALA A 288 -9.10 -0.72 -28.01
C ALA A 288 -7.90 -0.51 -28.94
N GLY A 289 -8.15 -0.12 -30.21
CA GLY A 289 -7.09 0.19 -31.19
C GLY A 289 -6.51 1.61 -31.08
N GLU A 290 -7.17 2.51 -30.35
CA GLU A 290 -6.87 3.95 -30.32
C GLU A 290 -6.23 4.40 -29.00
N VAL A 291 -6.40 3.62 -27.93
CA VAL A 291 -5.90 3.95 -26.59
C VAL A 291 -4.95 2.86 -26.05
N PRO A 292 -4.11 3.17 -25.04
CA PRO A 292 -3.32 2.16 -24.33
C PRO A 292 -4.20 1.04 -23.76
N SER A 293 -3.64 -0.18 -23.67
CA SER A 293 -4.42 -1.36 -23.23
C SER A 293 -5.01 -1.23 -21.81
N SER A 294 -4.38 -0.47 -20.92
CA SER A 294 -4.92 -0.18 -19.58
C SER A 294 -6.16 0.71 -19.67
N GLU A 295 -6.13 1.74 -20.51
CA GLU A 295 -7.28 2.61 -20.77
C GLU A 295 -8.41 1.86 -21.48
N ALA A 296 -8.08 0.99 -22.46
CA ALA A 296 -9.06 0.17 -23.16
C ALA A 296 -9.85 -0.74 -22.21
N ARG A 297 -9.17 -1.41 -21.27
CA ARG A 297 -9.82 -2.26 -20.24
C ARG A 297 -10.71 -1.44 -19.30
N VAL A 298 -10.26 -0.26 -18.92
CA VAL A 298 -11.06 0.66 -18.09
C VAL A 298 -12.28 1.15 -18.87
N TYR A 299 -12.15 1.52 -20.15
CA TYR A 299 -13.27 1.90 -21.00
C TYR A 299 -14.29 0.77 -21.15
N GLU A 300 -13.84 -0.45 -21.41
CA GLU A 300 -14.70 -1.63 -21.50
C GLU A 300 -15.50 -1.87 -20.21
N MET A 301 -14.87 -1.76 -19.05
CA MET A 301 -15.53 -1.88 -17.76
C MET A 301 -16.61 -0.81 -17.57
N ILE A 302 -16.34 0.46 -17.94
CA ILE A 302 -17.29 1.57 -17.87
C ILE A 302 -18.46 1.34 -18.84
N TRP A 303 -18.16 0.94 -20.07
CA TRP A 303 -19.16 0.67 -21.10
C TRP A 303 -20.10 -0.45 -20.67
N ARG A 304 -19.57 -1.59 -20.25
CA ARG A 304 -20.35 -2.75 -19.76
C ARG A 304 -21.26 -2.34 -18.60
N ARG A 305 -20.76 -1.60 -17.64
CA ARG A 305 -21.52 -1.15 -16.47
C ARG A 305 -22.67 -0.23 -16.88
N THR A 306 -22.39 0.73 -17.73
CA THR A 306 -23.38 1.69 -18.20
C THR A 306 -24.49 1.01 -19.01
N VAL A 307 -24.15 0.13 -19.95
CA VAL A 307 -25.11 -0.61 -20.77
C VAL A 307 -25.93 -1.56 -19.90
N ALA A 308 -25.27 -2.36 -19.04
CA ALA A 308 -25.93 -3.28 -18.11
C ALA A 308 -26.93 -2.55 -17.20
N SER A 309 -26.64 -1.31 -16.79
CA SER A 309 -27.52 -0.51 -15.93
C SER A 309 -28.91 -0.27 -16.56
N GLN A 310 -29.02 -0.31 -17.87
CA GLN A 310 -30.27 -0.12 -18.60
C GLN A 310 -30.91 -1.43 -19.09
N MET A 311 -30.37 -2.61 -18.69
CA MET A 311 -30.89 -3.92 -19.07
C MET A 311 -31.93 -4.44 -18.07
N THR A 312 -32.62 -5.53 -18.45
CA THR A 312 -33.58 -6.27 -17.58
C THR A 312 -32.85 -6.95 -16.43
N ASP A 313 -33.59 -7.30 -15.39
CA ASP A 313 -33.09 -8.11 -14.28
C ASP A 313 -32.73 -9.52 -14.77
N ALA A 314 -31.74 -10.14 -14.12
CA ALA A 314 -31.58 -11.58 -14.19
C ALA A 314 -32.65 -12.22 -13.30
N VAL A 315 -33.40 -13.16 -13.84
CA VAL A 315 -34.48 -13.86 -13.14
C VAL A 315 -34.36 -15.36 -13.28
N GLY A 316 -34.84 -16.07 -12.28
CA GLY A 316 -34.79 -17.53 -12.23
C GLY A 316 -35.47 -18.06 -10.96
N GLU A 317 -35.05 -19.24 -10.55
CA GLU A 317 -35.51 -19.87 -9.33
C GLU A 317 -34.35 -20.47 -8.55
N THR A 318 -34.35 -20.27 -7.24
CA THR A 318 -33.47 -21.01 -6.32
C THR A 318 -34.28 -22.11 -5.66
N VAL A 319 -33.88 -23.35 -5.92
CA VAL A 319 -34.49 -24.53 -5.31
C VAL A 319 -33.60 -24.97 -4.16
N THR A 320 -34.22 -25.14 -2.98
CA THR A 320 -33.57 -25.71 -1.79
C THR A 320 -34.22 -27.04 -1.47
N VAL A 321 -33.44 -28.12 -1.46
CA VAL A 321 -33.86 -29.46 -1.08
C VAL A 321 -33.35 -29.74 0.32
N ARG A 322 -34.21 -30.26 1.20
CA ARG A 322 -33.86 -30.81 2.51
C ARG A 322 -34.20 -32.27 2.57
N ALA A 323 -33.28 -33.10 3.05
CA ALA A 323 -33.49 -34.51 3.24
C ALA A 323 -33.09 -34.91 4.67
N ILE A 324 -33.90 -35.77 5.30
CA ILE A 324 -33.67 -36.24 6.66
C ILE A 324 -33.17 -37.69 6.60
N ALA A 325 -32.05 -37.96 7.30
CA ALA A 325 -31.49 -39.27 7.48
C ALA A 325 -31.42 -39.65 8.97
N ASP A 326 -31.67 -40.95 9.28
CA ASP A 326 -31.35 -41.50 10.59
C ASP A 326 -29.83 -41.72 10.67
N VAL A 327 -29.16 -41.20 11.71
CA VAL A 327 -27.71 -41.27 11.89
C VAL A 327 -27.17 -42.60 12.40
N GLY A 328 -28.06 -43.55 12.65
CA GLY A 328 -27.63 -44.82 13.17
C GLY A 328 -27.09 -44.77 14.62
N PRO A 329 -26.67 -45.93 15.16
CA PRO A 329 -26.19 -45.98 16.55
C PRO A 329 -24.90 -45.19 16.79
N GLU A 330 -24.01 -45.15 15.83
CA GLU A 330 -22.68 -44.50 15.93
C GLU A 330 -22.77 -42.97 16.10
N GLY A 331 -23.76 -42.33 15.45
CA GLY A 331 -24.02 -40.91 15.59
C GLY A 331 -25.09 -40.49 16.61
N SER A 332 -25.73 -41.47 17.24
CA SER A 332 -26.92 -41.24 18.09
C SER A 332 -26.65 -40.43 19.35
N GLU A 333 -25.42 -40.34 19.80
CA GLU A 333 -25.01 -39.50 20.93
C GLU A 333 -25.09 -37.99 20.58
N VAL A 334 -24.89 -37.65 19.32
CA VAL A 334 -25.00 -36.28 18.83
C VAL A 334 -26.43 -35.92 18.54
N GLY A 335 -27.22 -36.89 17.96
CA GLY A 335 -28.63 -36.73 17.64
C GLY A 335 -29.09 -37.88 16.76
N ARG A 336 -30.38 -38.17 16.76
CA ARG A 336 -30.94 -39.31 15.98
C ARG A 336 -31.21 -39.03 14.51
N GLU A 337 -31.53 -37.78 14.21
CA GLU A 337 -31.87 -37.34 12.86
C GLU A 337 -30.95 -36.25 12.41
N ALA A 338 -30.49 -36.33 11.19
CA ALA A 338 -29.67 -35.33 10.53
C ALA A 338 -30.39 -34.78 9.29
N THR A 339 -30.42 -33.46 9.16
CA THR A 339 -30.96 -32.79 7.97
C THR A 339 -29.84 -32.40 7.06
N LEU A 340 -29.84 -32.95 5.86
CA LEU A 340 -28.94 -32.60 4.77
C LEU A 340 -29.64 -31.61 3.82
N ALA A 341 -28.97 -30.51 3.45
CA ALA A 341 -29.56 -29.52 2.55
C ALA A 341 -28.66 -29.24 1.34
N ALA A 342 -29.28 -29.00 0.21
CA ALA A 342 -28.64 -28.50 -1.02
C ALA A 342 -29.47 -27.36 -1.60
N SER A 343 -28.77 -26.35 -2.14
CA SER A 343 -29.42 -25.25 -2.86
C SER A 343 -28.82 -25.11 -4.24
N GLY A 344 -29.65 -24.94 -5.24
CA GLY A 344 -29.25 -24.69 -6.63
C GLY A 344 -30.09 -23.55 -7.21
N THR A 345 -29.44 -22.73 -8.06
CA THR A 345 -30.13 -21.63 -8.75
C THR A 345 -30.09 -21.87 -10.23
N VAL A 346 -31.28 -21.85 -10.86
CA VAL A 346 -31.44 -21.93 -12.31
C VAL A 346 -31.88 -20.58 -12.81
N ILE A 347 -31.12 -19.98 -13.71
CA ILE A 347 -31.42 -18.68 -14.30
C ILE A 347 -32.17 -18.90 -15.60
N SER A 348 -33.43 -18.50 -15.64
CA SER A 348 -34.32 -18.62 -16.81
C SER A 348 -34.13 -17.46 -17.79
N HIS A 349 -33.73 -16.30 -17.31
CA HIS A 349 -33.41 -15.14 -18.12
C HIS A 349 -32.19 -14.40 -17.56
N GLN A 350 -31.13 -14.35 -18.36
CA GLN A 350 -29.82 -13.79 -17.96
C GLN A 350 -29.86 -12.28 -17.71
N GLY A 351 -30.77 -11.55 -18.37
CA GLY A 351 -30.89 -10.12 -18.23
C GLY A 351 -29.56 -9.40 -18.43
N PHE A 352 -29.23 -8.50 -17.50
CA PHE A 352 -27.99 -7.71 -17.55
C PHE A 352 -26.69 -8.54 -17.46
N ARG A 353 -26.73 -9.76 -16.93
CA ARG A 353 -25.55 -10.64 -16.83
C ARG A 353 -24.93 -10.91 -18.20
N ARG A 354 -25.74 -10.89 -19.25
CA ARG A 354 -25.27 -11.09 -20.62
C ARG A 354 -24.25 -10.04 -21.10
N ALA A 355 -24.26 -8.84 -20.51
CA ALA A 355 -23.22 -7.85 -20.79
C ALA A 355 -21.83 -8.21 -20.26
N TYR A 356 -21.75 -9.21 -19.37
CA TYR A 356 -20.51 -9.68 -18.71
C TYR A 356 -20.10 -11.11 -19.12
N GLU A 357 -20.87 -11.83 -19.94
CA GLU A 357 -20.68 -13.25 -20.29
C GLU A 357 -19.33 -13.61 -20.96
N VAL A 358 -18.53 -12.64 -21.39
CA VAL A 358 -17.23 -12.90 -22.04
C VAL A 358 -16.10 -13.12 -21.01
N GLU A 359 -16.32 -12.87 -19.71
CA GLU A 359 -15.33 -12.97 -18.63
C GLU A 359 -15.65 -14.03 -17.56
N SER A 360 -16.43 -15.05 -17.87
CA SER A 360 -17.02 -16.00 -16.89
C SER A 360 -16.02 -17.00 -16.26
N ASP A 361 -14.70 -16.88 -16.46
CA ASP A 361 -13.71 -17.73 -15.77
C ASP A 361 -13.40 -17.29 -14.32
N ASP A 362 -13.89 -16.10 -13.90
CA ASP A 362 -13.73 -15.56 -12.54
C ASP A 362 -15.11 -15.37 -11.83
N ALA A 363 -16.07 -16.23 -12.09
CA ALA A 363 -17.29 -16.26 -11.27
C ALA A 363 -16.87 -16.64 -9.84
N ASP A 364 -16.86 -15.64 -8.93
CA ASP A 364 -16.80 -15.89 -7.50
C ASP A 364 -17.75 -17.05 -7.20
N GLY A 365 -17.29 -18.10 -6.54
CA GLY A 365 -17.93 -19.42 -6.42
C GLY A 365 -19.34 -19.45 -5.84
N GLU A 366 -19.95 -18.29 -5.54
CA GLU A 366 -21.35 -18.16 -5.10
C GLU A 366 -22.37 -17.99 -6.25
N GLU A 367 -21.94 -17.74 -7.50
CA GLU A 367 -22.84 -17.45 -8.63
C GLU A 367 -22.82 -18.49 -9.76
N ALA A 368 -22.11 -19.61 -9.59
CA ALA A 368 -22.18 -20.69 -10.55
C ALA A 368 -23.58 -21.30 -10.55
N GLU A 369 -24.18 -21.47 -11.73
CA GLU A 369 -25.44 -22.20 -11.88
C GLU A 369 -25.27 -23.63 -11.35
N ARG A 370 -25.80 -23.91 -10.17
CA ARG A 370 -25.94 -25.27 -9.64
C ARG A 370 -27.33 -25.78 -9.99
N VAL A 371 -27.38 -26.68 -10.94
CA VAL A 371 -28.63 -27.39 -11.27
C VAL A 371 -28.74 -28.60 -10.36
N LEU A 372 -29.73 -28.61 -9.48
CA LEU A 372 -30.06 -29.80 -8.69
C LEU A 372 -30.90 -30.76 -9.51
N PRO A 373 -30.77 -32.09 -9.31
CA PRO A 373 -31.71 -33.06 -9.87
C PRO A 373 -33.17 -32.78 -9.46
N ALA A 374 -34.11 -33.15 -10.30
CA ALA A 374 -35.53 -33.02 -10.00
C ALA A 374 -35.92 -34.07 -8.94
N VAL A 375 -36.05 -33.66 -7.71
CA VAL A 375 -36.50 -34.49 -6.59
C VAL A 375 -37.84 -34.00 -6.07
N VAL A 376 -38.65 -34.93 -5.52
CA VAL A 376 -39.94 -34.61 -4.93
C VAL A 376 -39.97 -34.99 -3.45
N VAL A 377 -40.84 -34.32 -2.68
CA VAL A 377 -41.05 -34.64 -1.27
C VAL A 377 -41.44 -36.09 -1.10
N GLY A 378 -40.81 -36.79 -0.15
CA GLY A 378 -41.02 -38.22 0.10
C GLY A 378 -40.13 -39.13 -0.75
N ALA A 379 -39.37 -38.60 -1.72
CA ALA A 379 -38.38 -39.38 -2.45
C ALA A 379 -37.20 -39.76 -1.53
N THR A 380 -36.60 -40.91 -1.81
CA THR A 380 -35.40 -41.38 -1.11
C THR A 380 -34.15 -41.08 -1.89
N VAL A 381 -33.10 -40.68 -1.22
CA VAL A 381 -31.75 -40.49 -1.78
C VAL A 381 -30.75 -41.27 -0.94
N ASP A 382 -29.77 -41.91 -1.58
CA ASP A 382 -28.75 -42.70 -0.91
C ASP A 382 -27.53 -41.80 -0.57
N VAL A 383 -27.10 -41.85 0.68
CA VAL A 383 -25.91 -41.11 1.15
C VAL A 383 -24.67 -41.93 0.86
N ASN A 384 -24.00 -41.62 -0.22
CA ASN A 384 -22.88 -42.41 -0.74
C ASN A 384 -21.55 -42.10 -0.09
N GLU A 385 -21.26 -40.83 0.11
CA GLU A 385 -20.00 -40.35 0.67
C GLU A 385 -20.27 -39.19 1.64
N VAL A 386 -19.64 -39.24 2.81
CA VAL A 386 -19.72 -38.17 3.81
C VAL A 386 -18.30 -37.75 4.19
N VAL A 387 -18.01 -36.48 4.05
CA VAL A 387 -16.68 -35.90 4.30
C VAL A 387 -16.81 -34.88 5.45
N PRO A 388 -16.16 -35.15 6.60
CA PRO A 388 -16.08 -34.17 7.66
C PRO A 388 -14.98 -33.12 7.31
N GLU A 389 -15.28 -31.84 7.51
CA GLU A 389 -14.35 -30.74 7.28
C GLU A 389 -14.18 -29.90 8.52
N GLY A 390 -12.94 -29.77 9.00
CA GLY A 390 -12.58 -28.90 10.14
C GLY A 390 -12.30 -27.48 9.68
N HIS A 391 -12.90 -26.53 10.37
CA HIS A 391 -12.77 -25.11 10.07
C HIS A 391 -12.27 -24.34 11.27
N THR A 392 -11.64 -23.21 11.02
CA THR A 392 -11.29 -22.21 12.04
C THR A 392 -11.83 -20.86 11.59
N THR A 393 -12.53 -20.16 12.47
CA THR A 393 -13.02 -18.81 12.18
C THR A 393 -11.84 -17.89 11.87
N GLN A 394 -12.05 -16.96 10.97
CA GLN A 394 -11.03 -16.03 10.52
C GLN A 394 -11.32 -14.63 11.06
N PRO A 395 -10.29 -13.87 11.45
CA PRO A 395 -10.47 -12.49 11.88
C PRO A 395 -11.06 -11.64 10.74
N PRO A 396 -11.67 -10.49 11.06
CA PRO A 396 -12.22 -9.59 10.05
C PRO A 396 -11.21 -9.31 8.95
N ALA A 397 -11.64 -9.34 7.69
CA ALA A 397 -10.76 -9.10 6.56
C ALA A 397 -10.17 -7.69 6.62
N ARG A 398 -8.86 -7.56 6.39
CA ARG A 398 -8.20 -6.26 6.26
C ARG A 398 -8.81 -5.47 5.11
N TYR A 399 -8.76 -4.16 5.22
CA TYR A 399 -9.13 -3.31 4.10
C TYR A 399 -8.20 -3.56 2.90
N THR A 400 -8.78 -3.54 1.72
CA THR A 400 -8.09 -3.28 0.45
C THR A 400 -8.27 -1.80 0.11
N GLU A 401 -7.57 -1.27 -0.89
CA GLU A 401 -7.86 0.10 -1.35
C GLU A 401 -9.34 0.28 -1.70
N ALA A 402 -9.92 -0.70 -2.38
CA ALA A 402 -11.32 -0.69 -2.78
C ALA A 402 -12.28 -0.64 -1.59
N SER A 403 -12.08 -1.51 -0.59
CA SER A 403 -12.97 -1.56 0.58
C SER A 403 -12.73 -0.38 1.54
N LEU A 404 -11.51 0.20 1.59
CA LEU A 404 -11.26 1.40 2.37
C LEU A 404 -11.94 2.62 1.74
N VAL A 405 -11.89 2.78 0.41
CA VAL A 405 -12.64 3.84 -0.30
C VAL A 405 -14.13 3.71 -0.05
N LYS A 406 -14.67 2.47 -0.07
CA LYS A 406 -16.06 2.21 0.26
C LYS A 406 -16.39 2.63 1.70
N GLY A 407 -15.59 2.24 2.68
CA GLY A 407 -15.77 2.63 4.07
C GLY A 407 -15.72 4.14 4.28
N MET A 408 -14.76 4.83 3.64
CA MET A 408 -14.68 6.29 3.69
C MET A 408 -15.95 6.96 3.11
N GLU A 409 -16.49 6.45 2.01
CA GLU A 409 -17.73 6.93 1.41
C GLU A 409 -18.92 6.72 2.36
N GLU A 410 -19.03 5.54 2.98
CA GLU A 410 -20.10 5.19 3.94
C GLU A 410 -20.09 6.11 5.16
N PHE A 411 -18.92 6.49 5.66
CA PHE A 411 -18.77 7.45 6.77
C PHE A 411 -18.81 8.92 6.33
N GLY A 412 -18.94 9.22 5.03
CA GLY A 412 -18.91 10.60 4.52
C GLY A 412 -17.53 11.28 4.60
N VAL A 413 -16.46 10.51 4.77
CA VAL A 413 -15.09 10.97 4.94
C VAL A 413 -14.39 11.07 3.59
N GLY A 414 -13.99 12.27 3.21
CA GLY A 414 -13.39 12.54 1.89
C GLY A 414 -14.44 12.77 0.79
N ARG A 415 -13.93 12.97 -0.43
CA ARG A 415 -14.74 13.26 -1.64
C ARG A 415 -14.09 12.60 -2.86
N PRO A 416 -14.80 12.46 -3.98
CA PRO A 416 -14.26 11.87 -5.23
C PRO A 416 -12.90 12.42 -5.66
N SER A 417 -12.65 13.69 -5.41
CA SER A 417 -11.36 14.34 -5.72
C SER A 417 -10.20 13.91 -4.83
N THR A 418 -10.44 13.31 -3.65
CA THR A 418 -9.41 13.05 -2.62
C THR A 418 -9.10 11.58 -2.38
N TYR A 419 -9.99 10.64 -2.71
CA TYR A 419 -9.77 9.21 -2.39
C TYR A 419 -8.42 8.68 -2.88
N ALA A 420 -8.08 8.90 -4.15
CA ALA A 420 -6.83 8.38 -4.71
C ALA A 420 -5.58 9.00 -4.05
N SER A 421 -5.59 10.32 -3.79
CA SER A 421 -4.47 11.01 -3.14
C SER A 421 -4.31 10.62 -1.68
N ILE A 422 -5.40 10.33 -0.97
CA ILE A 422 -5.36 9.82 0.41
C ILE A 422 -4.74 8.42 0.43
N MET A 423 -5.18 7.52 -0.46
CA MET A 423 -4.59 6.18 -0.59
C MET A 423 -3.08 6.25 -0.82
N GLU A 424 -2.61 7.11 -1.69
CA GLU A 424 -1.19 7.30 -1.95
C GLU A 424 -0.45 7.87 -0.71
N THR A 425 -1.07 8.80 -0.01
CA THR A 425 -0.48 9.46 1.15
C THR A 425 -0.33 8.52 2.34
N ILE A 426 -1.37 7.74 2.68
CA ILE A 426 -1.28 6.79 3.80
C ILE A 426 -0.30 5.65 3.51
N GLN A 427 -0.19 5.19 2.26
CA GLN A 427 0.76 4.16 1.86
C GLN A 427 2.22 4.62 1.88
N ARG A 428 2.48 5.91 1.95
CA ARG A 428 3.85 6.43 2.04
C ARG A 428 4.48 6.21 3.42
N ASN A 429 3.70 6.36 4.50
CA ASN A 429 4.24 6.40 5.87
C ASN A 429 3.52 5.48 6.86
N TYR A 430 2.26 5.09 6.60
CA TYR A 430 1.39 4.50 7.62
C TYR A 430 0.89 3.11 7.28
N VAL A 431 0.85 2.77 6.00
CA VAL A 431 0.24 1.53 5.54
C VAL A 431 1.11 0.91 4.46
N TRP A 432 1.34 -0.39 4.54
CA TRP A 432 1.98 -1.16 3.49
C TRP A 432 1.04 -2.24 2.95
N LYS A 433 1.40 -2.92 1.86
CA LYS A 433 0.55 -3.93 1.23
C LYS A 433 1.09 -5.34 1.43
N LYS A 434 0.25 -6.23 1.95
CA LYS A 434 0.43 -7.69 1.93
C LYS A 434 -0.54 -8.26 0.89
N GLY A 435 -0.06 -8.48 -0.34
CA GLY A 435 -0.94 -8.75 -1.48
C GLY A 435 -1.82 -7.53 -1.82
N SER A 436 -3.14 -7.66 -1.70
CA SER A 436 -4.10 -6.56 -1.85
C SER A 436 -4.49 -5.92 -0.52
N ALA A 437 -4.17 -6.55 0.61
CA ALA A 437 -4.55 -6.09 1.94
C ALA A 437 -3.66 -4.92 2.41
N LEU A 438 -4.29 -3.94 3.05
CA LEU A 438 -3.65 -2.80 3.68
C LEU A 438 -3.31 -3.13 5.13
N VAL A 439 -2.04 -3.08 5.47
CA VAL A 439 -1.52 -3.40 6.81
C VAL A 439 -0.95 -2.13 7.43
N PRO A 440 -1.39 -1.73 8.63
CA PRO A 440 -0.84 -0.54 9.28
C PRO A 440 0.55 -0.81 9.85
N THR A 441 1.40 0.21 9.77
CA THR A 441 2.71 0.21 10.44
C THR A 441 2.57 0.53 11.92
N LEU A 442 3.59 0.24 12.73
CA LEU A 442 3.59 0.63 14.14
C LEU A 442 3.55 2.16 14.33
N SER A 443 4.12 2.93 13.38
CA SER A 443 3.99 4.41 13.38
C SER A 443 2.54 4.86 13.17
N ALA A 444 1.72 4.11 12.39
CA ALA A 444 0.30 4.38 12.25
C ALA A 444 -0.45 4.19 13.59
N PHE A 445 -0.13 3.13 14.34
CA PHE A 445 -0.68 2.94 15.68
C PHE A 445 -0.32 4.07 16.63
N ALA A 446 0.96 4.49 16.64
CA ALA A 446 1.42 5.59 17.50
C ALA A 446 0.72 6.91 17.17
N VAL A 447 0.61 7.26 15.89
CA VAL A 447 -0.08 8.48 15.43
C VAL A 447 -1.57 8.42 15.75
N THR A 448 -2.23 7.32 15.46
CA THR A 448 -3.66 7.14 15.75
C THR A 448 -3.93 7.23 17.25
N THR A 449 -3.14 6.53 18.07
CA THR A 449 -3.26 6.57 19.55
C THR A 449 -3.05 7.96 20.11
N LEU A 450 -2.05 8.71 19.61
CA LEU A 450 -1.82 10.10 20.01
C LEU A 450 -3.03 10.97 19.70
N LEU A 451 -3.55 10.88 18.47
CA LEU A 451 -4.67 11.70 18.03
C LEU A 451 -5.97 11.33 18.78
N GLU A 452 -6.25 10.05 18.97
CA GLU A 452 -7.43 9.57 19.72
C GLU A 452 -7.40 10.02 21.19
N ARG A 453 -6.24 9.95 21.87
CA ARG A 453 -6.14 10.30 23.29
C ARG A 453 -6.15 11.79 23.56
N HIS A 454 -5.47 12.56 22.70
CA HIS A 454 -5.23 13.99 22.96
C HIS A 454 -6.09 14.91 22.08
N PHE A 455 -6.52 14.43 20.90
CA PHE A 455 -7.30 15.18 19.91
C PHE A 455 -8.47 14.38 19.35
N PRO A 456 -9.29 13.69 20.17
CA PRO A 456 -10.28 12.71 19.71
C PRO A 456 -11.24 13.27 18.66
N ARG A 457 -11.69 14.51 18.82
CA ARG A 457 -12.60 15.17 17.88
C ARG A 457 -12.00 15.32 16.48
N LEU A 458 -10.67 15.50 16.37
CA LEU A 458 -10.00 15.72 15.08
C LEU A 458 -9.86 14.45 14.23
N VAL A 459 -10.10 13.28 14.80
CA VAL A 459 -10.09 11.99 14.11
C VAL A 459 -11.44 11.28 14.19
N ASP A 460 -12.45 11.97 14.68
CA ASP A 460 -13.82 11.50 14.73
C ASP A 460 -14.46 11.48 13.34
N TYR A 461 -15.20 10.40 13.02
CA TYR A 461 -15.82 10.19 11.71
C TYR A 461 -16.90 11.24 11.43
N ASP A 462 -17.82 11.43 12.38
CA ASP A 462 -18.95 12.34 12.25
C ASP A 462 -18.48 13.80 12.17
N PHE A 463 -17.47 14.15 12.96
CA PHE A 463 -16.89 15.50 12.91
C PHE A 463 -16.18 15.77 11.57
N THR A 464 -15.51 14.76 11.01
CA THR A 464 -14.85 14.91 9.70
C THR A 464 -15.88 15.00 8.58
N ALA A 465 -16.95 14.23 8.65
CA ALA A 465 -18.09 14.31 7.72
C ALA A 465 -18.79 15.69 7.82
N ALA A 466 -19.04 16.19 9.05
CA ALA A 466 -19.63 17.52 9.26
C ALA A 466 -18.77 18.65 8.66
N MET A 467 -17.43 18.56 8.76
CA MET A 467 -16.56 19.54 8.09
C MET A 467 -16.67 19.51 6.55
N GLU A 468 -16.94 18.35 5.94
CA GLU A 468 -17.20 18.28 4.51
C GLU A 468 -18.58 18.88 4.16
N GLU A 469 -19.57 18.71 5.03
CA GLU A 469 -20.91 19.36 4.90
C GLU A 469 -20.79 20.89 5.03
N ASP A 470 -20.00 21.39 5.98
CA ASP A 470 -19.75 22.83 6.13
C ASP A 470 -19.10 23.42 4.86
N LEU A 471 -18.17 22.70 4.23
CA LEU A 471 -17.59 23.12 2.96
C LEU A 471 -18.62 23.14 1.81
N ASP A 472 -19.59 22.22 1.84
CA ASP A 472 -20.70 22.21 0.90
C ASP A 472 -21.67 23.37 1.16
N GLN A 473 -21.94 23.74 2.42
CA GLN A 473 -22.71 24.94 2.79
C GLN A 473 -22.04 26.23 2.28
N ILE A 474 -20.70 26.33 2.38
CA ILE A 474 -19.97 27.47 1.80
C ILE A 474 -20.13 27.49 0.28
N ALA A 475 -20.04 26.33 -0.38
CA ALA A 475 -20.24 26.22 -1.84
C ALA A 475 -21.66 26.62 -2.27
N ASN A 476 -22.66 26.38 -1.42
CA ASN A 476 -24.06 26.78 -1.65
C ASN A 476 -24.34 28.25 -1.26
N GLY A 477 -23.42 28.90 -0.55
CA GLY A 477 -23.56 30.26 -0.04
C GLY A 477 -24.42 30.38 1.21
N GLU A 478 -24.60 29.29 1.94
CA GLU A 478 -25.30 29.19 3.22
C GLU A 478 -24.40 29.56 4.41
N ALA A 479 -23.06 29.47 4.21
CA ALA A 479 -22.06 29.84 5.19
C ALA A 479 -20.94 30.71 4.55
N GLU A 480 -20.30 31.56 5.37
CA GLU A 480 -19.18 32.39 4.94
C GLU A 480 -17.83 31.81 5.37
N ARG A 481 -16.87 31.79 4.44
CA ARG A 481 -15.56 31.12 4.65
C ARG A 481 -14.73 31.72 5.79
N VAL A 482 -14.64 33.05 5.92
CA VAL A 482 -13.73 33.68 6.89
C VAL A 482 -14.22 33.49 8.32
N PRO A 483 -15.49 33.76 8.69
CA PRO A 483 -16.01 33.47 10.01
C PRO A 483 -15.88 31.99 10.38
N TRP A 484 -16.12 31.08 9.42
CA TRP A 484 -16.00 29.65 9.65
C TRP A 484 -14.55 29.23 9.98
N LEU A 485 -13.57 29.68 9.18
CA LEU A 485 -12.13 29.42 9.43
C LEU A 485 -11.66 30.04 10.76
N GLN A 486 -12.14 31.23 11.12
CA GLN A 486 -11.82 31.88 12.39
C GLN A 486 -12.34 31.07 13.58
N SER A 487 -13.60 30.62 13.50
CA SER A 487 -14.19 29.76 14.54
C SER A 487 -13.42 28.44 14.68
N PHE A 488 -13.08 27.78 13.59
CA PHE A 488 -12.31 26.54 13.61
C PHE A 488 -10.91 26.71 14.23
N TYR A 489 -10.20 27.78 13.88
CA TYR A 489 -8.80 27.94 14.26
C TYR A 489 -8.62 28.64 15.61
N PHE A 490 -9.29 29.76 15.84
CA PHE A 490 -9.20 30.54 17.06
C PHE A 490 -10.26 30.19 18.10
N GLY A 491 -11.34 29.57 17.68
CA GLY A 491 -12.45 29.20 18.54
C GLY A 491 -13.66 30.11 18.45
N SER A 492 -14.68 29.76 19.23
CA SER A 492 -15.94 30.46 19.42
C SER A 492 -16.30 30.38 20.89
N ASP A 493 -17.48 30.89 21.26
CA ASP A 493 -17.96 30.85 22.66
C ASP A 493 -18.04 29.38 23.20
N ASP A 494 -18.27 28.41 22.34
CA ASP A 494 -18.47 26.99 22.69
C ASP A 494 -17.20 26.12 22.45
N ASP A 495 -16.19 26.60 21.72
CA ASP A 495 -14.99 25.82 21.35
C ASP A 495 -13.74 26.72 21.34
N ILE A 496 -12.66 26.27 22.02
CA ILE A 496 -11.40 27.02 22.15
C ILE A 496 -10.56 27.08 20.85
N GLY A 497 -10.98 26.41 19.78
CA GLY A 497 -10.30 26.36 18.49
C GLY A 497 -9.07 25.45 18.44
N LEU A 498 -8.63 25.17 17.20
CA LEU A 498 -7.53 24.22 16.94
C LEU A 498 -6.22 24.66 17.59
N HIS A 499 -5.79 25.91 17.41
CA HIS A 499 -4.51 26.41 17.90
C HIS A 499 -4.39 26.31 19.42
N ALA A 500 -5.42 26.76 20.16
CA ALA A 500 -5.44 26.68 21.61
C ALA A 500 -5.47 25.23 22.12
N LYS A 501 -6.22 24.33 21.45
CA LYS A 501 -6.24 22.89 21.79
C LYS A 501 -4.87 22.26 21.69
N VAL A 502 -4.15 22.54 20.60
CA VAL A 502 -2.81 21.97 20.38
C VAL A 502 -1.84 22.50 21.42
N THR A 503 -1.82 23.82 21.65
CA THR A 503 -0.90 24.45 22.60
C THR A 503 -1.13 23.98 24.05
N ALA A 504 -2.40 23.83 24.46
CA ALA A 504 -2.72 23.40 25.83
C ALA A 504 -2.30 21.95 26.12
N ARG A 505 -2.32 21.07 25.11
CA ARG A 505 -2.11 19.62 25.32
C ARG A 505 -0.68 19.16 25.09
N LEU A 506 0.18 19.98 24.50
CA LEU A 506 1.57 19.59 24.18
C LEU A 506 2.35 19.07 25.39
N GLY A 507 2.13 19.64 26.59
CA GLY A 507 2.82 19.24 27.82
C GLY A 507 2.24 17.97 28.48
N GLU A 508 1.07 17.49 28.05
CA GLU A 508 0.39 16.32 28.62
C GLU A 508 0.68 15.01 27.88
N ILE A 509 1.29 15.10 26.68
CA ILE A 509 1.53 13.94 25.83
C ILE A 509 2.74 13.18 26.33
N ASP A 510 2.53 11.91 26.73
CA ASP A 510 3.61 10.95 26.98
C ASP A 510 4.03 10.25 25.66
N PRO A 511 5.22 10.59 25.10
CA PRO A 511 5.70 10.00 23.85
C PRO A 511 5.83 8.47 23.93
N ARG A 512 6.18 7.95 25.10
CA ARG A 512 6.40 6.52 25.30
C ARG A 512 5.07 5.78 25.36
N GLY A 513 4.08 6.35 26.06
CA GLY A 513 2.75 5.75 26.18
C GLY A 513 1.97 5.72 24.87
N VAL A 514 2.08 6.75 24.03
CA VAL A 514 1.39 6.78 22.73
C VAL A 514 2.03 5.85 21.68
N SER A 515 3.33 5.54 21.82
CA SER A 515 4.06 4.68 20.90
C SER A 515 4.05 3.22 21.32
N THR A 516 3.31 2.83 22.37
CA THR A 516 3.28 1.48 22.95
C THR A 516 2.00 0.75 22.54
N VAL A 517 2.15 -0.46 21.99
CA VAL A 517 1.07 -1.41 21.70
C VAL A 517 1.28 -2.65 22.57
N PRO A 518 0.36 -2.98 23.50
CA PRO A 518 0.46 -4.18 24.32
C PRO A 518 0.23 -5.42 23.45
N LEU A 519 1.06 -6.45 23.63
CA LEU A 519 0.94 -7.76 22.95
C LEU A 519 0.42 -8.84 23.92
N GLY A 520 0.64 -8.65 25.20
CA GLY A 520 0.28 -9.61 26.27
C GLY A 520 1.26 -9.58 27.42
N ALA A 521 1.42 -10.72 28.10
CA ALA A 521 2.39 -10.88 29.17
C ALA A 521 3.10 -12.25 29.04
N THR A 522 4.31 -12.34 29.57
CA THR A 522 5.05 -13.59 29.70
C THR A 522 4.37 -14.52 30.72
N GLU A 523 4.81 -15.77 30.84
CA GLU A 523 4.32 -16.70 31.86
C GLU A 523 4.55 -16.19 33.31
N ASP A 524 5.60 -15.39 33.51
CA ASP A 524 5.93 -14.75 34.80
C ASP A 524 5.12 -13.45 35.05
N GLY A 525 4.27 -13.05 34.10
CA GLY A 525 3.39 -11.88 34.20
C GLY A 525 4.05 -10.54 33.78
N GLU A 526 5.25 -10.56 33.20
CA GLU A 526 5.89 -9.36 32.69
C GLU A 526 5.22 -8.89 31.37
N PRO A 527 4.93 -7.59 31.22
CA PRO A 527 4.26 -7.08 30.02
C PRO A 527 5.18 -7.17 28.80
N VAL A 528 4.65 -7.73 27.72
CA VAL A 528 5.27 -7.76 26.38
C VAL A 528 4.63 -6.68 25.53
N VAL A 529 5.44 -5.78 24.98
CA VAL A 529 4.95 -4.66 24.21
C VAL A 529 5.71 -4.47 22.90
N ALA A 530 5.00 -4.02 21.87
CA ALA A 530 5.61 -3.48 20.66
C ALA A 530 5.66 -1.96 20.74
N ARG A 531 6.77 -1.36 20.32
CA ARG A 531 6.97 0.10 20.34
C ARG A 531 7.55 0.64 19.04
N TYR A 532 7.15 1.86 18.72
CA TYR A 532 7.79 2.61 17.64
C TYR A 532 8.81 3.57 18.24
N GLY A 533 10.08 3.34 17.94
CA GLY A 533 11.20 4.14 18.42
C GLY A 533 11.95 4.86 17.29
N LYS A 534 12.94 5.64 17.69
CA LYS A 534 13.78 6.42 16.76
C LYS A 534 14.44 5.57 15.65
N PHE A 535 14.71 4.31 15.93
CA PHE A 535 15.37 3.37 15.00
C PHE A 535 14.40 2.39 14.33
N GLY A 536 13.11 2.61 14.47
CA GLY A 536 12.04 1.77 13.91
C GLY A 536 11.28 0.97 14.97
N PRO A 537 10.47 -0.01 14.54
CA PRO A 537 9.67 -0.84 15.42
C PRO A 537 10.53 -1.83 16.20
N TYR A 538 10.18 -2.06 17.48
CA TYR A 538 10.85 -3.02 18.36
C TYR A 538 9.88 -3.63 19.39
N VAL A 539 10.15 -4.86 19.83
CA VAL A 539 9.51 -5.49 20.99
C VAL A 539 10.31 -5.20 22.25
N GLN A 540 9.61 -5.15 23.41
CA GLN A 540 10.22 -4.95 24.71
C GLN A 540 9.57 -5.80 25.77
N VAL A 541 10.42 -6.43 26.64
CA VAL A 541 10.05 -7.09 27.91
C VAL A 541 11.03 -6.61 28.96
N GLY A 542 10.55 -5.98 30.01
CA GLY A 542 11.43 -5.33 30.99
C GLY A 542 12.39 -4.32 30.33
N GLU A 543 13.70 -4.58 30.45
CA GLU A 543 14.76 -3.78 29.81
C GLU A 543 15.22 -4.35 28.45
N GLU A 544 14.87 -5.58 28.15
CA GLU A 544 15.28 -6.25 26.92
C GLU A 544 14.49 -5.76 25.72
N THR A 545 15.18 -5.57 24.58
CA THR A 545 14.57 -5.08 23.33
C THR A 545 15.10 -5.82 22.12
N ALA A 546 14.24 -6.05 21.13
CA ALA A 546 14.62 -6.58 19.83
C ALA A 546 13.85 -5.89 18.70
N SER A 547 14.51 -5.63 17.56
CA SER A 547 13.86 -5.02 16.39
C SER A 547 12.81 -5.93 15.77
N ILE A 548 11.68 -5.37 15.35
CA ILE A 548 10.66 -6.06 14.57
C ILE A 548 10.96 -5.84 13.09
N PRO A 549 10.95 -6.88 12.24
CA PRO A 549 11.03 -6.71 10.77
C PRO A 549 9.87 -5.89 10.22
N ASP A 550 10.13 -5.08 9.17
CA ASP A 550 9.14 -4.15 8.59
C ASP A 550 7.93 -4.85 7.92
N ASP A 551 8.04 -6.15 7.63
CA ASP A 551 7.05 -6.99 6.93
C ASP A 551 6.20 -7.87 7.85
N VAL A 552 6.29 -7.68 9.15
CA VAL A 552 5.51 -8.42 10.16
C VAL A 552 4.29 -7.61 10.56
N PRO A 553 3.06 -8.10 10.25
CA PRO A 553 1.84 -7.48 10.76
C PRO A 553 1.70 -7.65 12.27
N LEU A 554 1.08 -6.68 12.94
CA LEU A 554 0.95 -6.70 14.40
C LEU A 554 0.03 -7.80 14.94
N ASP A 555 -0.99 -8.21 14.20
CA ASP A 555 -1.85 -9.34 14.58
C ASP A 555 -1.14 -10.71 14.49
N GLU A 556 -0.03 -10.78 13.75
CA GLU A 556 0.84 -11.96 13.68
C GLU A 556 2.00 -11.91 14.69
N LEU A 557 2.17 -10.78 15.40
CA LEU A 557 3.19 -10.59 16.43
C LEU A 557 2.65 -11.03 17.78
N THR A 558 2.61 -12.34 18.00
CA THR A 558 2.22 -12.95 19.28
C THR A 558 3.29 -12.76 20.35
N VAL A 559 2.95 -13.03 21.64
CA VAL A 559 3.91 -13.04 22.74
C VAL A 559 5.07 -14.00 22.45
N ASP A 560 4.78 -15.21 21.97
CA ASP A 560 5.80 -16.21 21.66
C ASP A 560 6.77 -15.70 20.60
N ARG A 561 6.23 -15.10 19.54
CA ARG A 561 7.05 -14.54 18.45
C ARG A 561 7.89 -13.34 18.92
N ALA A 562 7.36 -12.52 19.80
CA ALA A 562 8.10 -11.43 20.43
C ALA A 562 9.26 -11.95 21.27
N LEU A 563 9.03 -13.02 22.06
CA LEU A 563 10.07 -13.70 22.83
C LEU A 563 11.11 -14.40 21.94
N GLU A 564 10.70 -14.96 20.78
CA GLU A 564 11.65 -15.49 19.79
C GLU A 564 12.60 -14.39 19.29
N TYR A 565 12.09 -13.18 19.00
CA TYR A 565 12.96 -12.05 18.58
C TYR A 565 13.92 -11.62 19.70
N LEU A 566 13.48 -11.58 20.94
CA LEU A 566 14.33 -11.26 22.11
C LEU A 566 15.38 -12.33 22.36
N ASN A 567 15.02 -13.59 22.20
CA ASN A 567 15.90 -14.73 22.39
C ASN A 567 16.80 -15.02 21.17
N THR A 568 16.54 -14.38 20.02
CA THR A 568 17.39 -14.54 18.85
C THR A 568 18.78 -13.99 19.21
N PRO A 569 19.85 -14.81 19.17
CA PRO A 569 21.17 -14.36 19.55
C PRO A 569 21.50 -13.09 18.78
N GLY A 570 21.99 -12.11 19.50
CA GLY A 570 22.63 -10.95 18.92
C GLY A 570 23.73 -11.38 17.96
N ASP A 571 24.76 -10.61 17.78
CA ASP A 571 25.90 -10.94 16.96
C ASP A 571 26.48 -12.33 17.28
N ARG A 572 26.40 -13.28 16.34
CA ARG A 572 27.01 -14.59 16.44
C ARG A 572 28.39 -14.55 15.79
N ASP A 573 29.45 -14.67 16.57
CA ASP A 573 30.81 -14.81 16.06
C ASP A 573 30.98 -16.19 15.42
N LEU A 574 31.30 -16.24 14.14
CA LEU A 574 31.49 -17.47 13.37
C LEU A 574 32.95 -17.88 13.26
N GLY A 575 33.87 -16.98 13.61
CA GLY A 575 35.32 -17.17 13.52
C GLY A 575 36.06 -15.96 12.94
N THR A 576 37.33 -16.12 12.62
CA THR A 576 38.18 -15.06 12.11
C THR A 576 38.66 -15.40 10.72
N ASP A 577 38.52 -14.46 9.78
CA ASP A 577 39.01 -14.62 8.42
C ASP A 577 40.55 -14.72 8.43
N PRO A 578 41.15 -15.80 7.90
CA PRO A 578 42.58 -16.02 7.96
C PRO A 578 43.38 -15.03 7.09
N GLU A 579 42.79 -14.40 6.07
CA GLU A 579 43.46 -13.46 5.18
C GLU A 579 43.53 -12.05 5.78
N THR A 580 42.45 -11.59 6.38
CA THR A 580 42.34 -10.21 6.88
C THR A 580 42.53 -10.11 8.41
N GLY A 581 42.44 -11.23 9.16
CA GLY A 581 42.42 -11.23 10.60
C GLY A 581 41.16 -10.63 11.24
N LEU A 582 40.13 -10.32 10.44
CA LEU A 582 38.89 -9.73 10.92
C LEU A 582 37.88 -10.80 11.36
N PRO A 583 37.08 -10.55 12.40
CA PRO A 583 36.02 -11.47 12.80
C PRO A 583 34.92 -11.54 11.75
N VAL A 584 34.36 -12.74 11.53
CA VAL A 584 33.18 -12.98 10.70
C VAL A 584 31.98 -13.14 11.63
N VAL A 585 31.00 -12.26 11.50
CA VAL A 585 29.87 -12.17 12.43
C VAL A 585 28.57 -12.30 11.67
N ALA A 586 27.69 -13.20 12.13
CA ALA A 586 26.31 -13.32 11.63
C ALA A 586 25.38 -12.47 12.51
N ARG A 587 24.46 -11.72 11.86
CA ARG A 587 23.61 -10.71 12.52
C ARG A 587 22.22 -10.69 11.94
N SER A 588 21.25 -10.26 12.76
CA SER A 588 19.94 -9.84 12.27
C SER A 588 19.98 -8.36 11.87
N GLY A 589 19.43 -8.01 10.70
CA GLY A 589 19.37 -6.64 10.20
C GLY A 589 17.99 -6.26 9.70
N ARG A 590 17.78 -4.96 9.44
CA ARG A 590 16.52 -4.40 8.93
C ARG A 590 16.01 -5.09 7.66
N PHE A 591 16.91 -5.62 6.85
CA PHE A 591 16.58 -6.29 5.57
C PHE A 591 16.73 -7.81 5.66
N GLY A 592 16.70 -8.37 6.86
CA GLY A 592 16.89 -9.80 7.13
C GLY A 592 18.28 -10.13 7.65
N PRO A 593 18.54 -11.43 7.93
CA PRO A 593 19.83 -11.88 8.45
C PRO A 593 20.96 -11.72 7.42
N TYR A 594 22.14 -11.34 7.92
CA TYR A 594 23.34 -11.12 7.09
C TYR A 594 24.62 -11.48 7.84
N VAL A 595 25.70 -11.68 7.11
CA VAL A 595 27.06 -11.84 7.64
C VAL A 595 27.89 -10.59 7.37
N SER A 596 28.83 -10.27 8.28
CA SER A 596 29.79 -9.16 8.11
C SER A 596 31.20 -9.65 8.35
N LEU A 597 32.13 -9.12 7.56
CA LEU A 597 33.57 -9.27 7.77
C LEU A 597 34.06 -8.03 8.55
N GLY A 598 34.38 -8.20 9.83
CA GLY A 598 34.63 -7.14 10.78
C GLY A 598 33.40 -6.83 11.65
N ARG A 599 33.66 -6.32 12.85
CA ARG A 599 32.61 -5.81 13.72
C ARG A 599 32.18 -4.44 13.20
N LEU A 600 30.87 -4.25 13.04
CA LEU A 600 30.34 -2.90 12.86
C LEU A 600 30.65 -2.09 14.13
N PRO A 601 30.91 -0.78 14.03
CA PRO A 601 31.07 0.08 15.20
C PRO A 601 29.89 -0.15 16.15
N GLU A 602 30.16 -0.32 17.43
CA GLU A 602 29.08 -0.42 18.43
C GLU A 602 28.22 0.85 18.33
N ARG A 603 26.94 0.66 18.09
CA ARG A 603 26.02 1.79 18.10
C ARG A 603 25.83 2.23 19.55
N PRO A 604 25.87 3.54 19.81
CA PRO A 604 25.54 4.05 21.14
C PRO A 604 24.17 3.54 21.60
N SER A 605 24.03 3.32 22.90
CA SER A 605 22.77 2.86 23.48
C SER A 605 21.59 3.75 23.09
N PRO A 606 20.44 3.21 22.73
CA PRO A 606 19.29 4.02 22.38
C PRO A 606 18.94 5.05 23.47
N GLY A 607 18.85 6.33 23.08
CA GLY A 607 18.57 7.43 24.03
C GLY A 607 19.78 8.06 24.71
N SER A 608 21.00 7.50 24.54
CA SER A 608 22.22 8.14 25.04
C SER A 608 22.52 9.47 24.28
N PRO A 609 23.28 10.39 24.89
CA PRO A 609 23.71 11.63 24.24
C PRO A 609 24.38 11.40 22.88
N GLU A 610 25.22 10.35 22.78
CA GLU A 610 25.92 9.96 21.56
C GLU A 610 24.95 9.49 20.46
N ALA A 611 23.93 8.72 20.83
CA ALA A 611 22.89 8.27 19.92
C ALA A 611 22.02 9.45 19.43
N ARG A 612 21.70 10.40 20.31
CA ARG A 612 20.96 11.63 19.99
C ARG A 612 21.77 12.54 19.06
N LEU A 613 23.07 12.67 19.28
CA LEU A 613 23.99 13.41 18.43
C LEU A 613 24.05 12.82 17.01
N MET A 614 24.21 11.50 16.91
CA MET A 614 24.20 10.75 15.64
C MET A 614 22.94 10.95 14.80
N ALA A 615 21.81 11.19 15.47
CA ALA A 615 20.52 11.35 14.83
C ALA A 615 20.19 12.78 14.40
N LEU A 616 21.02 13.76 14.71
CA LEU A 616 20.87 15.10 14.18
C LEU A 616 20.90 15.09 12.65
N PRO A 617 20.03 15.87 11.97
CA PRO A 617 20.00 15.91 10.50
C PRO A 617 21.25 16.64 9.96
N GLY A 618 22.41 16.01 10.04
CA GLY A 618 23.73 16.56 9.69
C GLY A 618 23.86 17.07 8.25
N SER A 619 22.92 16.71 7.36
CA SER A 619 22.86 17.29 6.00
C SER A 619 22.31 18.71 5.98
N ARG A 620 21.59 19.16 7.01
CA ARG A 620 20.98 20.50 7.08
C ARG A 620 22.02 21.58 7.35
N ARG A 621 21.82 22.72 6.68
CA ARG A 621 22.77 23.86 6.76
C ARG A 621 22.91 24.41 8.19
N GLU A 622 21.82 24.55 8.92
CA GLU A 622 21.76 25.07 10.28
C GLU A 622 22.57 24.20 11.24
N VAL A 623 22.43 22.86 11.13
CA VAL A 623 23.17 21.90 11.96
C VAL A 623 24.68 21.99 11.65
N LYS A 624 25.05 22.06 10.37
CA LYS A 624 26.47 22.22 9.97
C LYS A 624 27.09 23.52 10.50
N VAL A 625 26.33 24.60 10.45
CA VAL A 625 26.80 25.92 10.94
C VAL A 625 26.92 25.90 12.46
N ALA A 626 25.93 25.38 13.19
CA ALA A 626 26.00 25.25 14.65
C ALA A 626 27.22 24.41 15.08
N MET A 627 27.43 23.23 14.45
CA MET A 627 28.60 22.40 14.75
C MET A 627 29.93 23.07 14.37
N ALA A 628 29.98 23.88 13.30
CA ALA A 628 31.18 24.63 12.94
C ALA A 628 31.51 25.69 13.98
N TYR A 629 30.52 26.40 14.55
CA TYR A 629 30.72 27.36 15.62
C TYR A 629 31.10 26.71 16.96
N LEU A 630 30.56 25.53 17.27
CA LEU A 630 30.99 24.75 18.43
C LEU A 630 32.45 24.29 18.29
N ARG A 631 32.88 23.86 17.09
CA ARG A 631 34.30 23.56 16.80
C ARG A 631 35.19 24.79 16.93
N LEU A 632 34.72 25.97 16.53
CA LEU A 632 35.46 27.22 16.72
C LEU A 632 35.63 27.50 18.22
N ALA A 633 34.58 27.38 19.01
CA ALA A 633 34.59 27.58 20.45
C ALA A 633 35.52 26.58 21.17
N ALA A 634 35.61 25.34 20.70
CA ALA A 634 36.54 24.34 21.22
C ALA A 634 38.00 24.49 20.71
N GLY A 635 38.27 25.44 19.83
CA GLY A 635 39.61 25.58 19.19
C GLY A 635 39.99 24.46 18.22
N ARG A 636 39.01 23.63 17.81
CA ARG A 636 39.19 22.38 16.98
C ARG A 636 38.51 22.50 15.62
N LEU A 637 38.84 23.55 14.89
CA LEU A 637 38.33 23.78 13.53
C LEU A 637 38.88 22.76 12.55
N THR A 638 37.98 22.26 11.68
CA THR A 638 38.34 21.54 10.45
C THR A 638 38.30 22.49 9.26
N GLY A 639 38.87 22.14 8.13
CA GLY A 639 38.83 22.97 6.93
C GLY A 639 37.42 23.33 6.48
N ALA A 640 36.48 22.38 6.58
CA ALA A 640 35.09 22.61 6.27
C ALA A 640 34.39 23.54 7.25
N ALA A 641 34.67 23.38 8.56
CA ALA A 641 34.14 24.26 9.61
C ALA A 641 34.66 25.67 9.46
N THR A 642 35.98 25.85 9.20
CA THR A 642 36.64 27.13 8.95
C THR A 642 35.96 27.90 7.80
N ARG A 643 35.69 27.23 6.70
CA ARG A 643 34.97 27.83 5.57
C ARG A 643 33.58 28.31 5.96
N LEU A 644 32.84 27.52 6.77
CA LEU A 644 31.49 27.89 7.24
C LEU A 644 31.52 29.14 8.15
N VAL A 645 32.35 29.15 9.19
CA VAL A 645 32.39 30.28 10.14
C VAL A 645 32.85 31.58 9.50
N LEU A 646 33.68 31.50 8.45
CA LEU A 646 34.16 32.68 7.71
C LEU A 646 33.17 33.23 6.69
N THR A 647 32.22 32.40 6.23
CA THR A 647 31.30 32.76 5.14
C THR A 647 29.85 32.86 5.59
N VAL A 648 29.52 32.40 6.79
CA VAL A 648 28.16 32.40 7.32
C VAL A 648 28.16 32.92 8.76
N PRO A 649 27.59 34.08 9.03
CA PRO A 649 27.14 35.14 8.10
C PRO A 649 28.25 35.71 7.20
N LYS A 650 27.87 36.40 6.14
CA LYS A 650 28.84 36.98 5.19
C LYS A 650 29.76 38.00 5.82
N ARG A 651 31.08 37.71 5.92
CA ARG A 651 32.10 38.55 6.56
C ARG A 651 33.10 39.18 5.56
N GLY A 652 32.77 39.10 4.26
CA GLY A 652 33.67 39.67 3.23
C GLY A 652 34.90 38.82 2.93
N VAL A 653 35.01 37.59 3.46
CA VAL A 653 36.09 36.66 3.19
C VAL A 653 35.78 35.92 1.89
N GLY A 654 36.45 36.29 0.81
CA GLY A 654 36.28 35.70 -0.52
C GLY A 654 37.23 34.53 -0.80
N LYS A 655 37.02 33.87 -1.96
CA LYS A 655 37.77 32.68 -2.38
C LYS A 655 39.29 32.81 -2.26
N LYS A 656 39.89 33.93 -2.69
CA LYS A 656 41.32 34.13 -2.64
C LYS A 656 41.90 34.10 -1.20
N ALA A 657 41.14 34.57 -0.21
CA ALA A 657 41.56 34.51 1.18
C ALA A 657 41.42 33.09 1.74
N LEU A 658 40.34 32.41 1.39
CA LEU A 658 40.12 31.00 1.76
C LEU A 658 41.23 30.10 1.15
N ASP A 659 41.56 30.26 -0.14
CA ASP A 659 42.61 29.48 -0.81
C ASP A 659 43.98 29.64 -0.14
N ARG A 660 44.32 30.85 0.39
CA ARG A 660 45.55 31.10 1.15
C ARG A 660 45.59 30.41 2.50
N LEU A 661 44.47 30.46 3.23
CA LEU A 661 44.34 29.74 4.50
C LEU A 661 44.42 28.22 4.29
N GLU A 662 43.74 27.71 3.29
CA GLU A 662 43.79 26.28 2.95
C GLU A 662 45.21 25.83 2.51
N ALA A 663 45.94 26.67 1.79
CA ALA A 663 47.31 26.38 1.43
C ALA A 663 48.28 26.35 2.66
N ASP A 664 48.07 27.21 3.64
CA ASP A 664 48.85 27.21 4.90
C ASP A 664 48.53 25.96 5.73
N VAL A 665 47.26 25.57 5.82
CA VAL A 665 46.82 24.32 6.46
C VAL A 665 47.41 23.12 5.72
N GLY A 666 47.41 23.12 4.40
CA GLY A 666 48.05 22.07 3.58
C GLY A 666 49.57 21.96 3.76
N SER A 667 50.23 23.02 4.29
CA SER A 667 51.66 23.03 4.64
C SER A 667 51.98 22.57 6.08
N GLY A 668 50.93 22.17 6.84
CA GLY A 668 51.08 21.57 8.17
C GLY A 668 50.60 22.41 9.34
N SER A 669 50.04 23.60 9.11
CA SER A 669 49.40 24.43 10.17
C SER A 669 48.01 23.90 10.51
N THR A 670 47.56 24.10 11.72
CA THR A 670 46.16 23.90 12.05
C THR A 670 45.29 25.04 11.47
N PRO A 671 43.99 24.82 11.20
CA PRO A 671 43.08 25.89 10.73
C PRO A 671 43.05 27.10 11.67
N THR A 672 43.13 26.90 12.98
CA THR A 672 43.15 27.95 13.98
C THR A 672 44.42 28.79 13.90
N GLU A 673 45.59 28.15 13.73
CA GLU A 673 46.88 28.84 13.54
C GLU A 673 46.91 29.62 12.22
N ALA A 674 46.38 29.06 11.13
CA ALA A 674 46.26 29.74 9.85
C ALA A 674 45.37 31.01 9.96
N LEU A 675 44.28 30.99 10.73
CA LEU A 675 43.46 32.16 11.02
C LEU A 675 44.24 33.22 11.81
N ALA A 676 44.97 32.82 12.86
CA ALA A 676 45.75 33.73 13.69
C ALA A 676 46.88 34.43 12.87
N ARG A 677 47.47 33.75 11.90
CA ARG A 677 48.56 34.28 11.03
C ARG A 677 48.04 34.87 9.71
N SER A 678 46.73 35.12 9.58
CA SER A 678 46.11 35.58 8.34
C SER A 678 46.75 36.84 7.73
N ALA A 679 47.21 37.77 8.57
CA ALA A 679 47.92 38.96 8.11
C ALA A 679 49.31 38.62 7.47
N GLU A 680 50.05 37.65 8.04
CA GLU A 680 51.34 37.15 7.52
C GLU A 680 51.18 36.42 6.19
N LEU A 681 50.02 35.77 5.98
CA LEU A 681 49.63 35.13 4.73
C LEU A 681 49.24 36.14 3.63
N GLY A 682 49.41 37.45 3.91
CA GLY A 682 49.15 38.52 2.96
C GLY A 682 47.64 38.78 2.76
N ILE A 683 46.80 38.35 3.67
CA ILE A 683 45.36 38.72 3.69
C ILE A 683 45.26 40.12 4.26
N THR A 684 44.57 41.04 3.58
CA THR A 684 44.48 42.44 3.96
C THR A 684 43.06 42.98 3.73
N GLY A 685 42.75 44.11 4.33
CA GLY A 685 41.50 44.81 4.15
C GLY A 685 40.29 44.10 4.76
N ARG A 686 39.15 44.14 4.07
CA ARG A 686 37.87 43.58 4.58
C ARG A 686 37.95 42.10 4.94
N PRO A 687 38.65 41.23 4.17
CA PRO A 687 38.81 39.83 4.57
C PRO A 687 39.55 39.64 5.88
N LEU A 688 40.62 40.44 6.14
CA LEU A 688 41.37 40.39 7.40
C LEU A 688 40.51 40.80 8.57
N ALA A 689 39.72 41.87 8.41
CA ALA A 689 38.77 42.31 9.44
C ALA A 689 37.71 41.21 9.74
N GLY A 690 37.13 40.57 8.71
CA GLY A 690 36.18 39.50 8.88
C GLY A 690 36.76 38.24 9.56
N ILE A 691 38.04 37.96 9.38
CA ILE A 691 38.76 36.89 10.12
C ILE A 691 38.97 37.32 11.57
N GLY A 692 39.30 38.60 11.81
CA GLY A 692 39.42 39.14 13.15
C GLY A 692 38.10 39.11 13.94
N ASP A 693 36.98 39.41 13.27
CA ASP A 693 35.66 39.28 13.86
C ASP A 693 35.36 37.82 14.31
N VAL A 694 35.73 36.83 13.52
CA VAL A 694 35.54 35.40 13.88
C VAL A 694 36.43 35.01 15.06
N LEU A 695 37.67 35.42 15.08
CA LEU A 695 38.57 35.16 16.21
C LEU A 695 38.10 35.86 17.51
N GLY A 696 37.58 37.08 17.38
CA GLY A 696 36.99 37.80 18.51
C GLY A 696 35.73 37.17 19.12
N LEU A 697 35.02 36.29 18.40
CA LEU A 697 33.91 35.55 18.96
C LEU A 697 34.33 34.60 20.09
N VAL A 698 35.56 34.12 20.08
CA VAL A 698 36.07 33.17 21.08
C VAL A 698 36.60 33.88 22.33
N ASP A 699 37.08 35.11 22.21
CA ASP A 699 37.69 35.87 23.30
C ASP A 699 36.71 36.16 24.47
N GLY A 700 35.40 36.11 24.22
CA GLY A 700 34.36 36.35 25.23
C GLY A 700 33.65 35.09 25.74
N LEU A 701 34.01 33.92 25.25
CA LEU A 701 33.36 32.66 25.61
C LEU A 701 34.07 31.96 26.77
N ASN A 702 33.30 31.43 27.70
CA ASN A 702 33.80 30.54 28.73
C ASN A 702 33.54 29.08 28.27
N PRO A 703 34.59 28.29 27.85
CA PRO A 703 34.41 26.90 27.35
C PRO A 703 33.94 25.93 28.45
N ASP A 704 34.01 26.29 29.72
CA ASP A 704 33.56 25.46 30.84
C ASP A 704 32.05 25.58 31.07
N GLN A 705 31.35 26.42 30.31
CA GLN A 705 29.87 26.46 30.35
C GLN A 705 29.24 25.29 29.62
N PRO A 706 27.97 24.94 29.93
CA PRO A 706 27.25 23.92 29.20
C PRO A 706 27.24 24.20 27.69
N PRO A 707 27.40 23.15 26.84
CA PRO A 707 27.56 23.33 25.39
C PRO A 707 26.39 24.06 24.69
N ASP A 708 25.18 23.93 25.20
CA ASP A 708 24.00 24.65 24.72
C ASP A 708 24.08 26.17 24.98
N VAL A 709 24.57 26.55 26.14
CA VAL A 709 24.80 27.96 26.52
C VAL A 709 25.91 28.58 25.65
N VAL A 710 27.00 27.83 25.43
CA VAL A 710 28.09 28.26 24.53
C VAL A 710 27.58 28.37 23.09
N LEU A 711 26.76 27.38 22.61
CA LEU A 711 26.16 27.41 21.29
C LEU A 711 25.28 28.64 21.09
N GLN A 712 24.35 28.92 22.03
CA GLN A 712 23.46 30.04 21.94
C GLN A 712 24.27 31.37 21.93
N GLY A 713 25.21 31.51 22.84
CA GLY A 713 26.06 32.73 22.94
C GLY A 713 26.85 33.00 21.65
N ILE A 714 27.48 32.00 21.08
CA ILE A 714 28.30 32.16 19.85
C ILE A 714 27.42 32.41 18.62
N LEU A 715 26.25 31.76 18.50
CA LEU A 715 25.31 32.00 17.40
C LEU A 715 24.71 33.41 17.45
N GLU A 716 24.42 33.94 18.63
CA GLU A 716 23.99 35.34 18.84
C GLU A 716 25.10 36.30 18.50
N ALA A 717 26.28 36.16 19.14
CA ALA A 717 27.44 37.02 18.90
C ALA A 717 27.91 37.06 17.45
N SER A 718 27.77 35.93 16.74
CA SER A 718 28.13 35.83 15.31
C SER A 718 27.16 36.58 14.39
N GLY A 719 25.95 36.92 14.83
CA GLY A 719 24.87 37.47 14.02
C GLY A 719 24.14 36.41 13.17
N TYR A 720 24.41 35.13 13.38
CA TYR A 720 23.76 34.07 12.60
C TYR A 720 22.28 33.88 12.94
N LEU A 721 21.90 34.04 14.20
CA LEU A 721 20.49 33.99 14.61
C LEU A 721 19.66 35.10 13.96
N ASP A 722 20.24 36.28 13.75
CA ASP A 722 19.55 37.37 13.08
C ASP A 722 19.36 37.09 11.59
N GLU A 723 20.38 36.46 10.93
CA GLU A 723 20.23 35.95 9.54
C GLU A 723 19.12 34.91 9.44
N VAL A 724 19.02 34.00 10.42
CA VAL A 724 18.00 32.94 10.43
C VAL A 724 16.61 33.52 10.67
N ARG A 725 16.47 34.50 11.61
CA ARG A 725 15.20 35.16 11.91
C ARG A 725 14.66 35.99 10.75
N ALA A 726 15.54 36.49 9.87
CA ALA A 726 15.16 37.27 8.70
C ALA A 726 14.77 36.40 7.46
N ASP A 727 14.88 35.07 7.56
CA ASP A 727 14.61 34.14 6.46
C ASP A 727 13.12 33.78 6.39
N ASP A 728 12.57 33.57 5.19
CA ASP A 728 11.17 33.11 4.98
C ASP A 728 10.87 31.74 5.65
N LYS A 729 11.90 30.96 5.97
CA LYS A 729 11.81 29.66 6.65
C LYS A 729 12.34 29.73 8.10
N ALA A 730 12.31 30.90 8.73
CA ALA A 730 12.88 31.16 10.06
C ALA A 730 12.44 30.09 11.08
N GLU A 731 11.15 29.83 11.20
CA GLU A 731 10.59 28.87 12.15
C GLU A 731 11.20 27.46 12.03
N SER A 732 11.26 26.91 10.83
CA SER A 732 11.85 25.59 10.59
C SER A 732 13.36 25.55 10.83
N ARG A 733 14.05 26.66 10.57
CA ARG A 733 15.50 26.80 10.79
C ARG A 733 15.83 26.96 12.27
N LEU A 734 15.04 27.72 13.01
CA LEU A 734 15.16 27.86 14.47
C LEU A 734 14.89 26.52 15.15
N ALA A 735 13.82 25.78 14.77
CA ALA A 735 13.54 24.46 15.30
C ALA A 735 14.70 23.45 15.09
N ASN A 736 15.45 23.56 13.98
CA ASN A 736 16.65 22.74 13.79
C ASN A 736 17.78 23.15 14.75
N LEU A 737 17.95 24.43 15.07
CA LEU A 737 18.94 24.91 16.02
C LEU A 737 18.56 24.54 17.46
N ASP A 738 17.29 24.65 17.82
CA ASP A 738 16.75 24.22 19.11
C ASP A 738 17.01 22.72 19.33
N ALA A 739 16.78 21.88 18.30
CA ALA A 739 17.10 20.45 18.36
C ALA A 739 18.61 20.18 18.55
N VAL A 740 19.49 21.00 17.96
CA VAL A 740 20.92 20.89 18.24
C VAL A 740 21.21 21.29 19.68
N ALA A 741 20.68 22.43 20.17
CA ALA A 741 20.89 22.90 21.53
C ALA A 741 20.45 21.86 22.57
N GLU A 742 19.27 21.24 22.36
CA GLU A 742 18.74 20.17 23.24
C GLU A 742 19.67 18.95 23.31
N VAL A 743 20.27 18.56 22.18
CA VAL A 743 21.16 17.39 22.13
C VAL A 743 22.53 17.71 22.75
N VAL A 744 23.09 18.88 22.46
CA VAL A 744 24.41 19.23 22.97
C VAL A 744 24.40 19.54 24.48
N ALA A 745 23.27 19.93 25.06
CA ALA A 745 23.08 20.13 26.50
C ALA A 745 23.31 18.83 27.32
N ASP A 746 23.19 17.66 26.71
CA ASP A 746 23.45 16.38 27.40
C ASP A 746 24.93 16.06 27.62
N PHE A 747 25.85 16.83 26.99
CA PHE A 747 27.28 16.64 27.14
C PHE A 747 27.83 17.49 28.28
N PRO A 748 28.81 16.97 29.04
CA PRO A 748 29.34 17.69 30.22
C PRO A 748 30.04 19.00 29.88
N ASP A 749 30.72 19.04 28.74
CA ASP A 749 31.44 20.22 28.24
C ASP A 749 31.61 20.12 26.70
N ILE A 750 32.07 21.22 26.11
CA ILE A 750 32.25 21.32 24.66
C ILE A 750 33.37 20.40 24.13
N THR A 751 34.36 20.06 24.94
CA THR A 751 35.48 19.18 24.56
C THR A 751 34.95 17.75 24.40
N ALA A 752 34.21 17.26 25.40
CA ALA A 752 33.57 15.95 25.35
C ALA A 752 32.60 15.81 24.16
N LEU A 753 31.84 16.87 23.85
CA LEU A 753 30.99 16.92 22.66
C LEU A 753 31.79 16.78 21.35
N ILE A 754 32.85 17.58 21.20
CA ILE A 754 33.66 17.56 19.96
C ILE A 754 34.47 16.28 19.83
N ASP A 755 34.96 15.72 20.93
CA ASP A 755 35.61 14.39 20.93
C ASP A 755 34.64 13.32 20.41
N GLU A 756 33.37 13.35 20.81
CA GLU A 756 32.36 12.42 20.32
C GLU A 756 32.03 12.68 18.83
N VAL A 757 31.92 13.92 18.40
CA VAL A 757 31.73 14.27 16.98
C VAL A 757 32.88 13.77 16.12
N ASP A 758 34.13 13.91 16.59
CA ASP A 758 35.32 13.43 15.88
C ASP A 758 35.34 11.89 15.85
N ARG A 759 35.06 11.23 16.97
CA ARG A 759 34.93 9.77 17.05
C ARG A 759 33.89 9.21 16.06
N GLN A 760 32.73 9.86 15.95
CA GLN A 760 31.68 9.47 14.99
C GLN A 760 32.13 9.69 13.54
N ALA A 761 32.83 10.80 13.26
CA ALA A 761 33.37 11.08 11.92
C ALA A 761 34.45 10.07 11.52
N ASP A 762 35.37 9.73 12.43
CA ASP A 762 36.40 8.71 12.20
C ASP A 762 35.79 7.32 11.98
N ALA A 763 34.71 7.00 12.67
CA ALA A 763 33.96 5.74 12.49
C ALA A 763 33.25 5.68 11.11
N ASP A 764 32.79 6.82 10.60
CA ASP A 764 32.15 6.92 9.28
C ASP A 764 33.18 6.87 8.12
N ASP A 765 34.41 7.31 8.36
CA ASP A 765 35.53 7.27 7.40
C ASP A 765 36.21 5.89 7.32
N GLN A 766 36.02 5.01 8.29
CA GLN A 766 36.50 3.65 8.19
C GLN A 766 35.79 2.89 7.04
N PRO A 767 36.56 2.06 6.28
CA PRO A 767 35.93 1.25 5.24
C PRO A 767 34.84 0.36 5.88
N ARG A 768 33.62 0.53 5.41
CA ARG A 768 32.50 -0.24 5.93
C ARG A 768 32.79 -1.73 5.85
N PRO A 769 32.52 -2.51 6.89
CA PRO A 769 32.65 -3.95 6.85
C PRO A 769 31.94 -4.53 5.64
N ARG A 770 32.57 -5.49 4.97
CA ARG A 770 31.94 -6.21 3.87
C ARG A 770 30.78 -7.03 4.42
N THR A 771 29.60 -6.91 3.81
CA THR A 771 28.40 -7.59 4.28
C THR A 771 27.74 -8.37 3.16
N ALA A 772 27.10 -9.50 3.49
CA ALA A 772 26.30 -10.29 2.56
C ALA A 772 25.04 -10.82 3.26
N SER A 773 23.88 -10.69 2.61
CA SER A 773 22.62 -11.27 3.12
C SER A 773 22.67 -12.79 3.06
N LEU A 774 22.06 -13.47 4.03
CA LEU A 774 21.86 -14.91 3.98
C LEU A 774 20.90 -15.27 2.82
N PHE A 775 21.09 -16.46 2.24
CA PHE A 775 20.12 -17.01 1.31
C PHE A 775 18.85 -17.46 2.04
N GLN A 776 17.73 -17.54 1.33
CA GLN A 776 16.43 -17.94 1.91
C GLN A 776 16.46 -19.32 2.59
N THR A 777 17.38 -20.20 2.17
CA THR A 777 17.60 -21.54 2.74
C THR A 777 18.49 -21.53 3.98
N MET A 778 19.08 -20.40 4.34
CA MET A 778 20.03 -20.25 5.46
C MET A 778 19.39 -19.54 6.63
N THR A 779 19.71 -19.96 7.86
CA THR A 779 19.27 -19.31 9.12
C THR A 779 20.46 -18.88 9.96
N LEU A 780 20.26 -17.87 10.84
CA LEU A 780 21.30 -17.36 11.73
C LEU A 780 21.88 -18.44 12.66
N GLU A 781 21.05 -19.39 13.10
CA GLU A 781 21.43 -20.44 14.03
C GLU A 781 22.31 -21.52 13.38
N ARG A 782 22.13 -21.74 12.07
CA ARG A 782 22.75 -22.87 11.33
C ARG A 782 23.91 -22.47 10.43
N ILE A 783 24.02 -21.18 10.11
CA ILE A 783 25.08 -20.72 9.22
C ILE A 783 26.46 -21.05 9.80
N THR A 784 27.33 -21.61 8.98
CA THR A 784 28.72 -21.95 9.31
C THR A 784 29.69 -20.82 8.90
N PHE A 785 30.92 -20.88 9.39
CA PHE A 785 31.98 -19.98 8.97
C PHE A 785 32.24 -20.11 7.45
N GLU A 786 32.22 -21.34 6.93
CA GLU A 786 32.45 -21.60 5.50
C GLU A 786 31.35 -20.98 4.65
N ASP A 787 30.07 -21.12 5.04
CA ASP A 787 28.94 -20.51 4.35
C ASP A 787 29.05 -18.98 4.34
N ALA A 788 29.41 -18.40 5.49
CA ALA A 788 29.60 -16.96 5.62
C ALA A 788 30.71 -16.43 4.71
N MET A 789 31.84 -17.12 4.65
CA MET A 789 32.94 -16.74 3.75
C MET A 789 32.57 -16.86 2.28
N GLN A 790 31.76 -17.87 1.90
CA GLN A 790 31.23 -17.99 0.55
C GLN A 790 30.27 -16.84 0.23
N LEU A 791 29.37 -16.47 1.13
CA LEU A 791 28.48 -15.33 0.95
C LEU A 791 29.27 -14.01 0.83
N LEU A 792 30.28 -13.82 1.69
CA LEU A 792 31.16 -12.64 1.66
C LEU A 792 32.05 -12.58 0.40
N SER A 793 32.24 -13.68 -0.32
CA SER A 793 32.95 -13.68 -1.61
C SER A 793 32.14 -13.02 -2.74
N LEU A 794 30.83 -12.80 -2.55
CA LEU A 794 29.97 -12.12 -3.54
C LEU A 794 30.22 -10.59 -3.54
N PRO A 795 30.21 -9.92 -4.71
CA PRO A 795 30.09 -10.48 -6.07
C PRO A 795 31.26 -11.37 -6.45
N ARG A 796 30.99 -12.61 -6.91
CA ARG A 796 32.01 -13.56 -7.33
C ARG A 796 32.34 -13.37 -8.82
N MET A 797 33.59 -13.21 -9.15
CA MET A 797 34.06 -13.26 -10.53
C MET A 797 34.10 -14.72 -10.99
N VAL A 798 33.32 -15.06 -12.00
CA VAL A 798 33.24 -16.42 -12.54
C VAL A 798 34.32 -16.67 -13.58
N GLY A 799 34.65 -15.65 -14.36
CA GLY A 799 35.67 -15.69 -15.40
C GLY A 799 35.51 -14.55 -16.39
N THR A 800 36.28 -14.63 -17.47
CA THR A 800 36.28 -13.66 -18.56
C THR A 800 35.74 -14.32 -19.81
N ASP A 801 34.83 -13.65 -20.52
CA ASP A 801 34.28 -14.18 -21.79
C ASP A 801 35.41 -14.21 -22.83
N PRO A 802 35.74 -15.39 -23.40
CA PRO A 802 36.80 -15.53 -24.38
C PRO A 802 36.52 -14.81 -25.71
N ALA A 803 35.27 -14.39 -25.98
CA ALA A 803 34.90 -13.72 -27.23
C ALA A 803 35.25 -12.22 -27.25
N ASP A 804 35.16 -11.53 -26.12
CA ASP A 804 35.33 -10.06 -26.04
C ASP A 804 36.17 -9.59 -24.86
N GLY A 805 36.65 -10.50 -24.01
CA GLY A 805 37.53 -10.16 -22.89
C GLY A 805 36.82 -9.47 -21.72
N VAL A 806 35.47 -9.47 -21.65
CA VAL A 806 34.72 -8.82 -20.58
C VAL A 806 34.48 -9.78 -19.41
N GLU A 807 34.75 -9.29 -18.20
CA GLU A 807 34.52 -10.05 -16.96
C GLU A 807 33.06 -10.36 -16.72
N ILE A 808 32.80 -11.59 -16.27
CA ILE A 808 31.48 -12.07 -15.85
C ILE A 808 31.46 -12.26 -14.35
N THR A 809 30.55 -11.57 -13.67
CA THR A 809 30.36 -11.64 -12.21
C THR A 809 28.96 -12.12 -11.88
N VAL A 810 28.80 -12.78 -10.73
CA VAL A 810 27.52 -13.20 -10.16
C VAL A 810 27.31 -12.54 -8.81
N GLN A 811 26.09 -12.11 -8.56
CA GLN A 811 25.75 -11.43 -7.31
C GLN A 811 24.25 -11.51 -7.00
N ASN A 812 23.87 -11.36 -5.73
CA ASN A 812 22.49 -11.23 -5.30
C ASN A 812 22.05 -9.76 -5.38
N GLY A 813 20.86 -9.50 -5.90
CA GLY A 813 20.30 -8.18 -6.06
C GLY A 813 18.89 -8.06 -5.54
N ARG A 814 18.34 -6.84 -5.53
CA ARG A 814 16.96 -6.56 -5.07
C ARG A 814 15.88 -7.46 -5.69
N PHE A 815 16.13 -8.00 -6.89
CA PHE A 815 15.21 -8.82 -7.67
C PHE A 815 15.64 -10.29 -7.72
N GLY A 816 16.55 -10.72 -6.86
CA GLY A 816 17.10 -12.07 -6.78
C GLY A 816 18.49 -12.21 -7.43
N PRO A 817 18.99 -13.48 -7.53
CA PRO A 817 20.32 -13.77 -8.03
C PRO A 817 20.46 -13.48 -9.53
N TYR A 818 21.62 -12.92 -9.93
CA TYR A 818 21.87 -12.60 -11.31
C TYR A 818 23.37 -12.63 -11.67
N LEU A 819 23.65 -12.86 -12.94
CA LEU A 819 24.97 -12.69 -13.53
C LEU A 819 25.04 -11.35 -14.29
N LYS A 820 26.24 -10.78 -14.35
CA LYS A 820 26.52 -9.50 -15.01
C LYS A 820 27.75 -9.62 -15.88
N LYS A 821 27.64 -9.13 -17.14
CA LYS A 821 28.76 -8.97 -18.08
C LYS A 821 28.71 -7.52 -18.61
N GLY A 822 29.60 -6.66 -18.17
CA GLY A 822 29.55 -5.22 -18.50
C GLY A 822 28.20 -4.57 -18.16
N ALA A 823 27.49 -4.08 -19.18
CA ALA A 823 26.15 -3.50 -19.02
C ALA A 823 25.02 -4.54 -19.15
N ASP A 824 25.32 -5.79 -19.54
CA ASP A 824 24.34 -6.85 -19.68
C ASP A 824 24.20 -7.67 -18.41
N SER A 825 22.96 -8.06 -18.07
CA SER A 825 22.65 -8.90 -16.91
C SER A 825 21.56 -9.92 -17.20
N ARG A 826 21.63 -11.08 -16.54
CA ARG A 826 20.64 -12.17 -16.61
C ARG A 826 20.37 -12.69 -15.22
N SER A 827 19.08 -12.96 -14.91
CA SER A 827 18.69 -13.61 -13.66
C SER A 827 19.11 -15.08 -13.68
N LEU A 828 19.51 -15.56 -12.50
CA LEU A 828 19.69 -16.98 -12.21
C LEU A 828 18.42 -17.50 -11.53
N ASP A 829 18.18 -18.81 -11.61
CA ASP A 829 16.91 -19.39 -11.12
C ASP A 829 16.92 -19.62 -9.60
N LYS A 830 18.10 -19.86 -9.01
CA LYS A 830 18.29 -20.14 -7.57
C LYS A 830 19.47 -19.38 -7.00
N GLU A 831 19.41 -19.04 -5.70
CA GLU A 831 20.48 -18.35 -4.99
C GLU A 831 21.77 -19.19 -4.88
N GLU A 832 21.65 -20.50 -4.73
CA GLU A 832 22.79 -21.42 -4.62
C GLU A 832 23.66 -21.42 -5.90
N GLN A 833 23.08 -21.09 -7.05
CA GLN A 833 23.84 -20.95 -8.31
C GLN A 833 24.88 -19.83 -8.25
N LEU A 834 24.70 -18.80 -7.38
CA LEU A 834 25.70 -17.75 -7.17
C LEU A 834 27.06 -18.31 -6.73
N LEU A 835 27.05 -19.44 -6.02
CA LEU A 835 28.25 -20.09 -5.49
C LEU A 835 28.81 -21.15 -6.45
N THR A 836 27.97 -21.78 -7.26
CA THR A 836 28.31 -22.99 -8.02
C THR A 836 28.46 -22.79 -9.53
N VAL A 837 27.78 -21.75 -10.10
CA VAL A 837 27.74 -21.56 -11.56
C VAL A 837 29.14 -21.40 -12.17
N THR A 838 29.38 -22.10 -13.28
CA THR A 838 30.62 -22.09 -14.05
C THR A 838 30.60 -21.02 -15.16
N LEU A 839 31.76 -20.73 -15.74
CA LEU A 839 31.87 -19.80 -16.87
C LEU A 839 31.07 -20.28 -18.09
N GLU A 840 31.10 -21.59 -18.38
CA GLU A 840 30.34 -22.17 -19.49
C GLU A 840 28.83 -21.98 -19.31
N GLU A 841 28.31 -22.28 -18.13
CA GLU A 841 26.88 -22.07 -17.80
C GLU A 841 26.51 -20.58 -17.86
N CYS A 842 27.38 -19.68 -17.41
CA CYS A 842 27.16 -18.23 -17.54
C CYS A 842 27.06 -17.79 -19.00
N LEU A 843 27.92 -18.32 -19.87
CA LEU A 843 27.90 -18.01 -21.30
C LEU A 843 26.65 -18.56 -21.98
N GLU A 844 26.19 -19.76 -21.59
CA GLU A 844 24.91 -20.32 -22.05
C GLU A 844 23.70 -19.44 -21.66
N VAL A 845 23.68 -18.97 -20.40
CA VAL A 845 22.63 -18.07 -19.93
C VAL A 845 22.68 -16.71 -20.65
N LEU A 846 23.87 -16.19 -20.96
CA LEU A 846 24.03 -14.95 -21.73
C LEU A 846 23.62 -15.09 -23.20
N ALA A 847 23.81 -16.25 -23.80
CA ALA A 847 23.41 -16.56 -25.17
C ALA A 847 21.86 -16.60 -25.34
N GLN A 848 21.12 -16.79 -24.24
CA GLN A 848 19.66 -16.77 -24.27
C GLN A 848 19.12 -15.34 -24.44
N PRO A 849 18.00 -15.15 -25.15
CA PRO A 849 17.39 -13.82 -25.28
C PRO A 849 16.95 -13.27 -23.93
N LYS A 850 17.08 -11.95 -23.71
CA LYS A 850 16.65 -11.27 -22.46
C LYS A 850 15.19 -11.59 -22.15
N ARG A 851 14.95 -12.26 -21.03
CA ARG A 851 13.59 -12.45 -20.48
C ARG A 851 13.09 -11.09 -19.98
N ARG A 852 12.13 -10.48 -20.67
CA ARG A 852 11.41 -9.31 -20.18
C ARG A 852 10.25 -9.77 -19.30
N GLY A 853 10.39 -9.62 -17.98
CA GLY A 853 9.30 -9.84 -17.02
C GLY A 853 9.17 -11.30 -16.55
N ARG A 854 8.93 -11.43 -15.26
CA ARG A 854 8.80 -12.64 -14.44
C ARG A 854 7.71 -13.56 -14.98
N THR A 855 8.07 -14.50 -15.87
CA THR A 855 7.29 -15.73 -16.07
C THR A 855 8.30 -16.85 -16.25
N VAL A 856 8.37 -17.70 -15.25
CA VAL A 856 9.04 -19.01 -15.35
C VAL A 856 8.37 -19.72 -16.51
N ALA A 857 9.12 -20.07 -17.56
CA ALA A 857 8.59 -20.93 -18.61
C ALA A 857 8.29 -22.29 -17.97
N ARG A 858 7.00 -22.58 -17.75
CA ARG A 858 6.57 -23.92 -17.32
C ARG A 858 6.99 -24.96 -18.36
N PRO A 859 7.43 -26.13 -17.97
CA PRO A 859 7.72 -27.19 -18.93
C PRO A 859 6.46 -27.47 -19.78
N PRO A 860 6.60 -27.91 -21.03
CA PRO A 860 5.45 -28.25 -21.85
C PRO A 860 4.60 -29.32 -21.14
N LEU A 861 3.28 -29.15 -21.16
CA LEU A 861 2.34 -30.12 -20.60
C LEU A 861 2.42 -31.44 -21.34
N ARG A 862 2.61 -31.38 -22.68
CA ARG A 862 2.75 -32.54 -23.56
C ARG A 862 3.45 -32.17 -24.87
N GLU A 863 4.33 -33.04 -25.37
CA GLU A 863 4.84 -32.98 -26.74
C GLU A 863 3.83 -33.66 -27.65
N LEU A 864 3.51 -33.01 -28.75
CA LEU A 864 2.60 -33.48 -29.79
C LEU A 864 3.38 -33.79 -31.06
N GLY A 865 2.75 -34.44 -32.03
CA GLY A 865 3.36 -34.75 -33.32
C GLY A 865 3.80 -33.52 -34.12
N VAL A 866 4.17 -33.77 -35.37
CA VAL A 866 4.63 -32.72 -36.30
C VAL A 866 3.42 -32.10 -37.00
N ASP A 867 3.31 -30.79 -36.97
CA ASP A 867 2.26 -30.04 -37.67
C ASP A 867 2.37 -30.25 -39.20
N ALA A 868 1.29 -30.73 -39.81
CA ALA A 868 1.24 -31.03 -41.22
C ALA A 868 1.49 -29.82 -42.14
N ALA A 869 1.21 -28.62 -41.68
CA ALA A 869 1.34 -27.36 -42.45
C ALA A 869 2.71 -26.69 -42.31
N SER A 870 3.36 -26.75 -41.15
CA SER A 870 4.64 -26.10 -40.90
C SER A 870 5.83 -27.06 -40.87
N GLY A 871 5.60 -28.36 -40.74
CA GLY A 871 6.67 -29.36 -40.60
C GLY A 871 7.43 -29.26 -39.26
N LYS A 872 6.91 -28.50 -38.27
CA LYS A 872 7.53 -28.29 -36.97
C LYS A 872 6.83 -29.08 -35.87
N THR A 873 7.57 -29.52 -34.86
CA THR A 873 7.01 -30.24 -33.71
C THR A 873 6.07 -29.30 -32.94
N MET A 874 4.88 -29.77 -32.66
CA MET A 874 3.88 -29.08 -31.84
C MET A 874 4.09 -29.39 -30.36
N VAL A 875 3.86 -28.44 -29.51
CA VAL A 875 3.96 -28.57 -28.03
C VAL A 875 2.72 -27.95 -27.39
N LEU A 876 2.11 -28.71 -26.51
CA LEU A 876 1.05 -28.17 -25.63
C LEU A 876 1.69 -27.55 -24.39
N LYS A 877 1.42 -26.28 -24.15
CA LYS A 877 1.95 -25.49 -23.01
C LYS A 877 0.83 -24.91 -22.19
N ASP A 878 1.09 -24.72 -20.87
CA ASP A 878 0.23 -23.96 -20.00
C ASP A 878 0.66 -22.48 -20.06
N GLY A 879 -0.23 -21.60 -20.46
CA GLY A 879 -0.02 -20.17 -20.58
C GLY A 879 -0.82 -19.38 -19.56
N ASN A 880 -0.48 -18.11 -19.39
CA ASN A 880 -1.23 -17.20 -18.51
C ASN A 880 -2.71 -17.02 -18.89
N TRP A 881 -3.13 -17.55 -20.03
CA TRP A 881 -4.46 -17.48 -20.62
C TRP A 881 -5.05 -18.87 -20.87
N GLY A 882 -4.56 -19.89 -20.14
CA GLY A 882 -4.93 -21.28 -20.31
C GLY A 882 -4.04 -22.07 -21.28
N PRO A 883 -4.28 -23.40 -21.43
CA PRO A 883 -3.49 -24.28 -22.28
C PRO A 883 -3.55 -23.84 -23.75
N TYR A 884 -2.40 -23.93 -24.45
CA TYR A 884 -2.31 -23.61 -25.85
C TYR A 884 -1.30 -24.51 -26.59
N VAL A 885 -1.57 -24.74 -27.85
CA VAL A 885 -0.66 -25.46 -28.76
C VAL A 885 0.24 -24.46 -29.48
N THR A 886 1.51 -24.78 -29.61
CA THR A 886 2.46 -23.98 -30.37
C THR A 886 3.40 -24.86 -31.22
N ASP A 887 3.73 -24.39 -32.43
CA ASP A 887 4.78 -24.90 -33.30
C ASP A 887 6.07 -24.05 -33.23
N GLY A 888 6.14 -23.14 -32.24
CA GLY A 888 7.24 -22.19 -32.08
C GLY A 888 7.06 -20.88 -32.88
N GLU A 889 6.14 -20.83 -33.84
CA GLU A 889 5.85 -19.67 -34.68
C GLU A 889 4.46 -19.10 -34.41
N TYR A 890 3.47 -19.99 -34.24
CA TYR A 890 2.10 -19.62 -33.90
C TYR A 890 1.67 -20.24 -32.59
N ASN A 891 0.80 -19.56 -31.86
CA ASN A 891 0.20 -20.03 -30.62
C ASN A 891 -1.32 -20.05 -30.78
N ALA A 892 -1.94 -21.18 -30.54
CA ALA A 892 -3.39 -21.40 -30.64
C ALA A 892 -3.92 -21.93 -29.31
N SER A 893 -4.76 -21.16 -28.63
CA SER A 893 -5.43 -21.59 -27.39
C SER A 893 -6.41 -22.74 -27.69
N LEU A 894 -6.55 -23.68 -26.77
CA LEU A 894 -7.57 -24.71 -26.82
C LEU A 894 -8.95 -24.08 -26.81
N LYS A 895 -9.90 -24.64 -27.50
CA LYS A 895 -11.29 -24.20 -27.50
C LYS A 895 -12.10 -24.93 -26.44
N ARG A 896 -13.27 -24.42 -26.14
CA ARG A 896 -14.22 -25.02 -25.21
C ARG A 896 -14.62 -26.42 -25.78
N GLY A 897 -14.25 -27.46 -25.05
CA GLY A 897 -14.44 -28.86 -25.46
C GLY A 897 -13.14 -29.60 -25.83
N ASP A 898 -12.00 -28.90 -25.95
CA ASP A 898 -10.70 -29.56 -26.15
C ASP A 898 -10.07 -29.83 -24.75
N ALA A 899 -10.04 -31.08 -24.30
CA ALA A 899 -9.37 -31.46 -23.05
C ALA A 899 -7.87 -31.68 -23.27
N VAL A 900 -7.06 -31.26 -22.27
CA VAL A 900 -5.59 -31.35 -22.33
C VAL A 900 -5.09 -32.77 -22.51
N GLU A 901 -5.76 -33.74 -21.86
CA GLU A 901 -5.41 -35.15 -21.89
C GLU A 901 -5.84 -35.85 -23.23
N GLU A 902 -6.88 -35.37 -23.88
CA GLU A 902 -7.51 -35.99 -25.05
C GLU A 902 -7.15 -35.29 -26.37
N LEU A 903 -6.34 -34.22 -26.34
CA LEU A 903 -5.99 -33.46 -27.54
C LEU A 903 -5.15 -34.33 -28.50
N THR A 904 -5.69 -34.59 -29.70
CA THR A 904 -4.96 -35.32 -30.75
C THR A 904 -4.04 -34.41 -31.57
N ASP A 905 -3.05 -34.97 -32.24
CA ASP A 905 -2.12 -34.25 -33.11
C ASP A 905 -2.85 -33.55 -34.27
N GLU A 906 -3.87 -34.22 -34.82
CA GLU A 906 -4.71 -33.66 -35.89
C GLU A 906 -5.47 -32.44 -35.40
N ARG A 907 -6.04 -32.53 -34.20
CA ARG A 907 -6.77 -31.40 -33.59
C ARG A 907 -5.85 -30.23 -33.27
N ALA A 908 -4.66 -30.49 -32.79
CA ALA A 908 -3.63 -29.49 -32.53
C ALA A 908 -3.22 -28.77 -33.83
N SER A 909 -3.01 -29.51 -34.91
CA SER A 909 -2.69 -28.96 -36.24
C SER A 909 -3.84 -28.10 -36.80
N GLU A 910 -5.11 -28.51 -36.61
CA GLU A 910 -6.29 -27.73 -36.99
C GLU A 910 -6.33 -26.38 -36.25
N LEU A 911 -6.11 -26.38 -34.94
CA LEU A 911 -6.07 -25.16 -34.12
C LEU A 911 -4.99 -24.20 -34.62
N LEU A 912 -3.79 -24.69 -34.93
CA LEU A 912 -2.71 -23.90 -35.52
C LEU A 912 -3.04 -23.38 -36.92
N ALA A 913 -3.71 -24.20 -37.76
CA ALA A 913 -4.14 -23.78 -39.09
C ALA A 913 -5.18 -22.66 -39.03
N GLU A 914 -6.16 -22.76 -38.17
CA GLU A 914 -7.12 -21.65 -37.91
C GLU A 914 -6.43 -20.38 -37.43
N ARG A 915 -5.43 -20.51 -36.57
CA ARG A 915 -4.65 -19.39 -36.07
C ARG A 915 -3.84 -18.70 -37.17
N ARG A 916 -3.26 -19.49 -38.12
CA ARG A 916 -2.54 -18.95 -39.29
C ARG A 916 -3.46 -18.18 -40.22
N MET A 917 -4.70 -18.65 -40.44
CA MET A 917 -5.70 -17.93 -41.26
C MET A 917 -6.04 -16.56 -40.69
N LYS A 918 -5.95 -16.36 -39.35
CA LYS A 918 -6.15 -15.09 -38.66
C LYS A 918 -4.93 -14.13 -38.70
N GLY A 919 -3.83 -14.58 -39.33
CA GLY A 919 -2.59 -13.81 -39.49
C GLY A 919 -1.70 -13.77 -38.23
N PRO A 920 -0.43 -13.38 -38.38
CA PRO A 920 0.52 -13.27 -37.27
C PRO A 920 0.09 -12.19 -36.31
N ALA A 921 0.21 -12.47 -35.00
CA ALA A 921 0.00 -11.44 -33.98
C ALA A 921 0.97 -10.26 -34.25
N LYS A 922 0.46 -9.07 -34.47
CA LYS A 922 1.28 -7.87 -34.68
C LYS A 922 2.31 -7.75 -33.58
N LYS A 923 3.60 -7.86 -33.91
CA LYS A 923 4.68 -7.56 -32.96
C LYS A 923 4.51 -6.11 -32.50
N LYS A 924 4.22 -5.91 -31.20
CA LYS A 924 4.31 -4.60 -30.57
C LYS A 924 5.77 -4.12 -30.65
N ARG A 925 5.97 -2.99 -31.30
CA ARG A 925 7.21 -2.19 -31.23
C ARG A 925 7.36 -1.56 -29.85
#